data_e5433f88f3026e570e86165dae7a54f2
#
_entry.id   e5433f88f3026e570e86165dae7a54f2
#
_cell.length_a   1.000
_cell.length_b   1.000
_cell.length_c   1.000
_cell.angle_alpha   90.00
_cell.angle_beta   90.00
_cell.angle_gamma   90.00
#
_symmetry.space_group_name_H-M   'P 1'
#
loop_
_entity.id
_entity.type
_entity.pdbx_description
1 polymer ?
#
loop_
_entity_poly.entity_id
_entity_poly.type
_entity_poly.pdbx_seq_one_letter_code
_entity_poly.pdbx_strand_id
1 'polypeptide(L)'
;MPEFYKRQRFLYPVYVLAFFMFVLISILGYFHWIMGMATFFIFCIVLFLVIRSELAFQKNFEKYTTDMVTRVKKVSNEAFNQMPIGILLYNKDYGIDWANPYLSSCLGQHSLAGWHLYDVSETLLLFIKGETADDIVSLNNRKFRVFVRKEEKLIYFFDVTEQTEIEKMYEDQRTVLAIIYLDNYDEVTQGLDDQLRTNITSLVTSRLNEWALKYGAYLKRASSERFFVVLNESILAQMEKGKFDILDQVREETAKRNIPLTLSIGVGSGDLSLSELGAMAQSGLDLALGRGGDQVAIKQATGKVKFYGGKTNPVEKRTRVRARVISHALKDLVLESSNIIIMGHRAPDMDAIGAAIGILKVAQLNEREGYIVLDENDSDRGIKRLMDKVKQNEELWSRFITPQQAMEFATDDSLLVVVDTHKPSMVMEEKLLHKIENVVVIDHHRRGEEFIEDPLLVYMEPYASSTAELVTELLEYQPKRLKMTMLEATALLAGIIVDTKSFTFRTGARTFDAASYLRSHGADTVLVQELLKEDMKHYLRVAKTIQNAYIYKNGIAIAKVVGDEYYDQVLIAQSADTLLTMTGVTASFVIAKRGENFIGISGRSLGEVNVQLIMENLGGGGHLTNAATQMKNITVDEAEDKLQFVIDDYLQGGIQS
;
A
#
# COMPACT_ATOMS: atom_id res chain seq x y z
N MET A 1 -31.42 31.48 46.99
CA MET A 1 -30.77 31.32 48.33
C MET A 1 -31.01 29.92 48.85
N PRO A 2 -30.03 29.17 49.25
CA PRO A 2 -30.26 27.88 49.87
C PRO A 2 -31.11 28.04 51.15
N GLU A 3 -32.09 27.16 51.36
CA GLU A 3 -33.02 27.19 52.52
C GLU A 3 -32.33 27.25 53.87
N PHE A 4 -31.05 26.84 53.93
CA PHE A 4 -30.19 26.90 55.09
C PHE A 4 -30.03 28.31 55.67
N TYR A 5 -30.05 29.36 54.81
CA TYR A 5 -29.91 30.77 55.27
C TYR A 5 -31.23 31.45 55.65
N LYS A 6 -32.38 30.84 55.41
CA LYS A 6 -33.70 31.41 55.76
C LYS A 6 -34.09 31.17 57.20
N ARG A 7 -33.31 30.42 57.98
CA ARG A 7 -33.73 30.02 59.29
C ARG A 7 -32.92 30.66 60.42
N GLN A 8 -33.58 31.54 61.16
CA GLN A 8 -33.60 31.81 62.62
C GLN A 8 -32.51 31.21 63.52
N ARG A 9 -31.54 30.45 63.03
CA ARG A 9 -30.56 29.74 63.84
C ARG A 9 -29.47 30.62 64.50
N PHE A 10 -29.20 31.79 63.93
CA PHE A 10 -28.22 32.70 64.54
C PHE A 10 -28.76 33.50 65.73
N LEU A 11 -30.07 33.78 65.78
CA LEU A 11 -30.70 34.45 66.94
C LEU A 11 -31.02 33.50 68.08
N TYR A 12 -31.08 32.19 67.88
CA TYR A 12 -31.39 31.22 68.90
C TYR A 12 -30.45 31.28 70.11
N PRO A 13 -29.10 31.28 69.98
CA PRO A 13 -28.17 31.47 71.07
C PRO A 13 -28.36 32.81 71.80
N VAL A 14 -28.69 33.88 71.06
CA VAL A 14 -28.91 35.20 71.63
C VAL A 14 -30.20 35.20 72.46
N TYR A 15 -31.27 34.58 72.02
CA TYR A 15 -32.52 34.44 72.79
C TYR A 15 -32.33 33.56 74.02
N VAL A 16 -31.61 32.49 73.92
CA VAL A 16 -31.27 31.63 75.06
C VAL A 16 -30.47 32.39 76.14
N LEU A 17 -29.42 33.11 75.64
CA LEU A 17 -28.60 33.93 76.53
C LEU A 17 -29.39 35.09 77.16
N ALA A 18 -30.25 35.74 76.41
CA ALA A 18 -31.17 36.78 76.91
C ALA A 18 -32.15 36.26 77.92
N PHE A 19 -32.67 35.03 77.78
CA PHE A 19 -33.53 34.39 78.76
C PHE A 19 -32.78 34.11 80.07
N PHE A 20 -31.58 33.54 80.00
CA PHE A 20 -30.78 33.31 81.18
C PHE A 20 -30.37 34.61 81.93
N MET A 21 -29.99 35.63 81.19
CA MET A 21 -29.69 36.96 81.70
C MET A 21 -30.94 37.58 82.36
N PHE A 22 -32.11 37.47 81.79
CA PHE A 22 -33.34 37.96 82.36
C PHE A 22 -33.70 37.27 83.63
N VAL A 23 -33.51 35.93 83.73
CA VAL A 23 -33.72 35.17 84.97
C VAL A 23 -32.72 35.66 86.06
N LEU A 24 -31.47 35.84 85.73
CA LEU A 24 -30.42 36.30 86.67
C LEU A 24 -30.70 37.73 87.17
N ILE A 25 -31.16 38.63 86.31
CA ILE A 25 -31.59 40.00 86.64
C ILE A 25 -32.79 39.96 87.60
N SER A 26 -33.75 39.05 87.37
CA SER A 26 -34.95 38.90 88.20
C SER A 26 -34.57 38.44 89.62
N ILE A 27 -33.62 37.51 89.75
CA ILE A 27 -33.11 37.05 91.03
C ILE A 27 -32.38 38.21 91.77
N LEU A 28 -31.54 38.96 91.05
CA LEU A 28 -30.82 40.10 91.61
C LEU A 28 -31.79 41.22 92.06
N GLY A 29 -32.87 41.47 91.31
CA GLY A 29 -33.91 42.44 91.65
C GLY A 29 -34.71 42.05 92.90
N TYR A 30 -34.87 40.72 93.19
CA TYR A 30 -35.50 40.25 94.40
C TYR A 30 -34.66 40.54 95.69
N PHE A 31 -33.34 40.48 95.58
CA PHE A 31 -32.43 40.75 96.72
C PHE A 31 -32.04 42.23 96.84
N HIS A 32 -31.88 42.94 95.74
CA HIS A 32 -31.51 44.37 95.68
C HIS A 32 -32.19 45.08 94.52
N TRP A 33 -33.38 45.62 94.71
CA TRP A 33 -34.24 46.18 93.70
C TRP A 33 -33.59 47.29 92.86
N ILE A 34 -32.78 48.21 93.43
CA ILE A 34 -32.07 49.29 92.72
C ILE A 34 -31.01 48.70 91.78
N MET A 35 -30.25 47.72 92.20
CA MET A 35 -29.26 47.05 91.32
C MET A 35 -29.92 46.21 90.28
N GLY A 36 -31.05 45.56 90.54
CA GLY A 36 -31.87 44.83 89.54
C GLY A 36 -32.41 45.76 88.44
N MET A 37 -32.89 46.94 88.75
CA MET A 37 -33.35 47.93 87.78
C MET A 37 -32.18 48.46 86.92
N ALA A 38 -31.03 48.78 87.52
CA ALA A 38 -29.87 49.27 86.79
C ALA A 38 -29.33 48.20 85.77
N THR A 39 -29.21 46.93 86.27
CA THR A 39 -28.78 45.82 85.39
C THR A 39 -29.81 45.48 84.28
N PHE A 40 -31.11 45.58 84.57
CA PHE A 40 -32.15 45.44 83.59
C PHE A 40 -32.08 46.54 82.46
N PHE A 41 -31.83 47.79 82.86
CA PHE A 41 -31.66 48.89 81.91
C PHE A 41 -30.44 48.67 81.04
N ILE A 42 -29.30 48.24 81.56
CA ILE A 42 -28.08 47.93 80.81
C ILE A 42 -28.35 46.74 79.87
N PHE A 43 -29.04 45.70 80.33
CA PHE A 43 -29.44 44.54 79.54
C PHE A 43 -30.32 44.98 78.33
N CYS A 44 -31.32 45.83 78.52
CA CYS A 44 -32.14 46.35 77.43
C CYS A 44 -31.32 47.13 76.40
N ILE A 45 -30.34 47.92 76.82
CA ILE A 45 -29.45 48.67 75.90
C ILE A 45 -28.57 47.68 75.12
N VAL A 46 -27.97 46.69 75.78
CA VAL A 46 -27.13 45.70 75.10
C VAL A 46 -27.93 44.88 74.12
N LEU A 47 -29.12 44.41 74.53
CA LEU A 47 -30.02 43.63 73.66
C LEU A 47 -30.45 44.46 72.45
N PHE A 48 -30.80 45.73 72.65
CA PHE A 48 -31.12 46.62 71.54
C PHE A 48 -29.94 46.79 70.56
N LEU A 49 -28.72 46.96 71.07
CA LEU A 49 -27.53 47.08 70.23
C LEU A 49 -27.23 45.81 69.46
N VAL A 50 -27.38 44.63 70.12
CA VAL A 50 -27.17 43.31 69.45
C VAL A 50 -28.21 43.12 68.37
N ILE A 51 -29.51 43.36 68.65
CA ILE A 51 -30.59 43.24 67.61
C ILE A 51 -30.34 44.19 66.45
N ARG A 52 -29.97 45.45 66.76
CA ARG A 52 -29.68 46.44 65.74
C ARG A 52 -28.47 46.07 64.89
N SER A 53 -27.42 45.53 65.49
CA SER A 53 -26.19 45.05 64.82
C SER A 53 -26.53 43.85 63.91
N GLU A 54 -27.35 42.90 64.38
CA GLU A 54 -27.75 41.71 63.64
C GLU A 54 -28.61 42.09 62.43
N LEU A 55 -29.57 42.99 62.61
CA LEU A 55 -30.41 43.49 61.49
C LEU A 55 -29.57 44.25 60.43
N ALA A 56 -28.57 45.04 60.90
CA ALA A 56 -27.66 45.71 60.01
C ALA A 56 -26.78 44.72 59.23
N PHE A 57 -26.28 43.69 59.94
CA PHE A 57 -25.49 42.63 59.33
C PHE A 57 -26.30 41.84 58.27
N GLN A 58 -27.52 41.41 58.61
CA GLN A 58 -28.38 40.69 57.68
C GLN A 58 -28.69 41.51 56.40
N LYS A 59 -29.01 42.82 56.57
CA LYS A 59 -29.23 43.71 55.45
C LYS A 59 -28.03 43.90 54.56
N ASN A 60 -26.83 44.04 55.16
CA ASN A 60 -25.58 44.18 54.42
C ASN A 60 -25.18 42.87 53.72
N PHE A 61 -25.41 41.75 54.35
CA PHE A 61 -25.17 40.42 53.78
C PHE A 61 -26.09 40.09 52.61
N GLU A 62 -27.39 40.41 52.76
CA GLU A 62 -28.36 40.25 51.67
C GLU A 62 -28.01 41.14 50.46
N LYS A 63 -27.62 42.38 50.72
CA LYS A 63 -27.13 43.29 49.66
C LYS A 63 -25.87 42.73 48.99
N TYR A 64 -24.89 42.28 49.76
CA TYR A 64 -23.63 41.72 49.24
C TYR A 64 -23.90 40.50 48.37
N THR A 65 -24.72 39.55 48.82
CA THR A 65 -25.07 38.34 48.07
C THR A 65 -25.83 38.66 46.76
N THR A 66 -26.76 39.62 46.82
CA THR A 66 -27.50 40.06 45.62
C THR A 66 -26.56 40.75 44.63
N ASP A 67 -25.70 41.66 45.10
CA ASP A 67 -24.72 42.30 44.26
C ASP A 67 -23.73 41.28 43.62
N MET A 68 -23.30 40.26 44.40
CA MET A 68 -22.41 39.23 43.89
C MET A 68 -23.08 38.36 42.85
N VAL A 69 -24.33 37.93 43.06
CA VAL A 69 -25.11 37.18 42.08
C VAL A 69 -25.30 37.98 40.80
N THR A 70 -25.58 39.28 40.93
CA THR A 70 -25.78 40.17 39.80
C THR A 70 -24.49 40.37 39.01
N ARG A 71 -23.35 40.56 39.72
CA ARG A 71 -22.03 40.63 39.09
C ARG A 71 -21.67 39.35 38.37
N VAL A 72 -21.85 38.19 39.01
CA VAL A 72 -21.55 36.87 38.41
C VAL A 72 -22.40 36.66 37.15
N LYS A 73 -23.69 36.98 37.20
CA LYS A 73 -24.58 36.92 36.01
C LYS A 73 -24.13 37.87 34.90
N LYS A 74 -23.76 39.09 35.25
CA LYS A 74 -23.26 40.08 34.27
C LYS A 74 -21.96 39.65 33.62
N VAL A 75 -20.99 39.23 34.44
CA VAL A 75 -19.68 38.71 33.94
C VAL A 75 -19.87 37.44 33.10
N SER A 76 -20.74 36.52 33.53
CA SER A 76 -21.06 35.32 32.74
C SER A 76 -21.65 35.68 31.38
N ASN A 77 -22.62 36.58 31.35
CA ASN A 77 -23.25 37.01 30.09
C ASN A 77 -22.22 37.74 29.18
N GLU A 78 -21.39 38.60 29.72
CA GLU A 78 -20.35 39.27 28.96
C GLU A 78 -19.29 38.25 28.45
N ALA A 79 -18.87 37.30 29.29
CA ALA A 79 -17.96 36.23 28.91
C ALA A 79 -18.54 35.34 27.80
N PHE A 80 -19.80 34.88 27.93
CA PHE A 80 -20.44 34.07 26.89
C PHE A 80 -20.59 34.81 25.56
N ASN A 81 -20.79 36.13 25.60
CA ASN A 81 -20.93 36.93 24.40
C ASN A 81 -19.58 37.32 23.74
N GLN A 82 -18.50 37.40 24.52
CA GLN A 82 -17.18 37.83 24.04
C GLN A 82 -16.20 36.67 23.82
N MET A 83 -16.49 35.47 24.35
CA MET A 83 -15.64 34.29 24.10
C MET A 83 -15.61 33.93 22.61
N PRO A 84 -14.43 33.69 22.03
CA PRO A 84 -14.29 33.22 20.65
C PRO A 84 -14.62 31.73 20.50
N ILE A 85 -15.73 31.33 21.11
CA ILE A 85 -16.29 29.97 21.07
C ILE A 85 -17.73 30.09 20.63
N GLY A 86 -18.08 29.42 19.55
CA GLY A 86 -19.47 29.33 19.11
C GLY A 86 -20.27 28.45 20.06
N ILE A 87 -21.43 28.93 20.50
CA ILE A 87 -22.34 28.19 21.38
C ILE A 87 -23.71 28.20 20.74
N LEU A 88 -24.31 27.02 20.61
CA LEU A 88 -25.63 26.84 19.99
C LEU A 88 -26.50 25.91 20.83
N LEU A 89 -27.74 26.33 21.11
CA LEU A 89 -28.77 25.55 21.77
C LEU A 89 -29.80 25.12 20.73
N TYR A 90 -30.15 23.85 20.69
CA TYR A 90 -31.13 23.29 19.76
C TYR A 90 -32.27 22.55 20.49
N ASN A 91 -33.43 22.41 19.86
CA ASN A 91 -34.59 21.73 20.40
C ASN A 91 -34.69 20.25 19.96
N LYS A 92 -35.80 19.59 20.31
CA LYS A 92 -36.05 18.18 19.97
C LYS A 92 -36.13 17.92 18.47
N ASP A 93 -36.59 18.92 17.73
CA ASP A 93 -36.79 18.86 16.28
C ASP A 93 -35.60 19.41 15.50
N TYR A 94 -34.40 19.52 16.16
CA TYR A 94 -33.18 20.07 15.61
C TYR A 94 -33.28 21.54 15.14
N GLY A 95 -34.30 22.27 15.56
CA GLY A 95 -34.41 23.72 15.39
C GLY A 95 -33.47 24.45 16.36
N ILE A 96 -32.91 25.59 15.96
CA ILE A 96 -32.00 26.41 16.77
C ILE A 96 -32.85 27.35 17.63
N ASP A 97 -32.77 27.17 18.95
CA ASP A 97 -33.45 28.04 19.92
C ASP A 97 -32.59 29.27 20.23
N TRP A 98 -31.29 29.15 20.28
CA TRP A 98 -30.38 30.25 20.55
C TRP A 98 -28.94 29.95 20.06
N ALA A 99 -28.24 31.00 19.65
CA ALA A 99 -26.81 30.96 19.40
C ALA A 99 -26.16 32.25 19.93
N ASN A 100 -24.90 32.16 20.37
CA ASN A 100 -24.20 33.34 20.82
C ASN A 100 -23.80 34.25 19.63
N PRO A 101 -23.52 35.55 19.89
CA PRO A 101 -23.19 36.51 18.85
C PRO A 101 -21.95 36.10 18.04
N TYR A 102 -20.99 35.43 18.67
CA TYR A 102 -19.79 34.96 17.98
C TYR A 102 -20.13 33.98 16.84
N LEU A 103 -20.92 32.94 17.11
CA LEU A 103 -21.30 31.97 16.08
C LEU A 103 -22.16 32.62 14.98
N SER A 104 -23.09 33.48 15.37
CA SER A 104 -23.92 34.22 14.42
C SER A 104 -23.09 35.11 13.49
N SER A 105 -22.05 35.78 14.02
CA SER A 105 -21.14 36.59 13.23
C SER A 105 -20.28 35.76 12.28
N CYS A 106 -19.82 34.58 12.69
CA CYS A 106 -19.07 33.66 11.85
C CYS A 106 -19.88 33.19 10.63
N LEU A 107 -21.20 33.06 10.79
CA LEU A 107 -22.11 32.71 9.71
C LEU A 107 -22.62 33.92 8.92
N GLY A 108 -22.19 35.14 9.27
CA GLY A 108 -22.63 36.37 8.61
C GLY A 108 -24.09 36.74 8.88
N GLN A 109 -24.67 36.25 10.00
CA GLN A 109 -26.07 36.45 10.37
C GLN A 109 -26.17 37.22 11.69
N HIS A 110 -27.24 37.96 11.86
CA HIS A 110 -27.55 38.66 13.13
C HIS A 110 -28.11 37.73 14.21
N SER A 111 -28.83 36.69 13.79
CA SER A 111 -29.39 35.66 14.68
C SER A 111 -29.59 34.39 13.91
N LEU A 112 -29.39 33.25 14.58
CA LEU A 112 -29.66 31.91 14.06
C LEU A 112 -30.95 31.30 14.65
N ALA A 113 -31.62 32.01 15.57
CA ALA A 113 -32.83 31.51 16.18
C ALA A 113 -33.92 31.25 15.12
N GLY A 114 -34.52 30.08 15.16
CA GLY A 114 -35.52 29.64 14.20
C GLY A 114 -34.98 28.91 12.96
N TRP A 115 -33.67 28.87 12.78
CA TRP A 115 -33.03 28.04 11.74
C TRP A 115 -33.04 26.57 12.15
N HIS A 116 -32.88 25.66 11.19
CA HIS A 116 -32.65 24.26 11.45
C HIS A 116 -31.11 23.96 11.44
N LEU A 117 -30.65 22.97 12.23
CA LEU A 117 -29.23 22.60 12.25
C LEU A 117 -28.72 22.21 10.85
N TYR A 118 -29.58 21.65 10.02
CA TYR A 118 -29.27 21.33 8.63
C TYR A 118 -28.90 22.57 7.81
N ASP A 119 -29.54 23.70 8.07
CA ASP A 119 -29.27 24.97 7.37
C ASP A 119 -27.90 25.55 7.74
N VAL A 120 -27.35 25.16 8.88
CA VAL A 120 -26.00 25.52 9.31
C VAL A 120 -24.95 24.61 8.66
N SER A 121 -25.14 23.29 8.75
CA SER A 121 -24.33 22.29 8.08
C SER A 121 -24.99 20.90 8.13
N GLU A 122 -25.01 20.21 7.00
CA GLU A 122 -25.46 18.82 6.89
C GLU A 122 -24.59 17.87 7.76
N THR A 123 -23.27 18.09 7.76
CA THR A 123 -22.31 17.32 8.54
C THR A 123 -22.60 17.38 10.05
N LEU A 124 -23.09 18.53 10.53
CA LEU A 124 -23.43 18.73 11.94
C LEU A 124 -24.55 17.79 12.41
N LEU A 125 -25.55 17.58 11.56
CA LEU A 125 -26.64 16.67 11.87
C LEU A 125 -26.19 15.21 11.89
N LEU A 126 -25.34 14.82 10.94
CA LEU A 126 -24.75 13.47 10.88
C LEU A 126 -23.87 13.19 12.11
N PHE A 127 -23.08 14.18 12.55
CA PHE A 127 -22.26 14.06 13.75
C PHE A 127 -23.11 13.89 15.03
N ILE A 128 -24.19 14.65 15.19
CA ILE A 128 -25.11 14.52 16.35
C ILE A 128 -25.77 13.14 16.39
N LYS A 129 -26.14 12.59 15.22
CA LYS A 129 -26.71 11.25 15.10
C LYS A 129 -25.69 10.14 15.34
N GLY A 130 -24.39 10.43 15.26
CA GLY A 130 -23.32 9.46 15.38
C GLY A 130 -23.05 8.69 14.08
N GLU A 131 -23.45 9.25 12.96
CA GLU A 131 -23.27 8.68 11.62
C GLU A 131 -21.90 9.05 11.00
N THR A 132 -21.15 9.98 11.61
CA THR A 132 -19.78 10.34 11.27
C THR A 132 -18.91 10.47 12.50
N ALA A 133 -17.62 10.13 12.38
CA ALA A 133 -16.61 10.31 13.43
C ALA A 133 -15.86 11.66 13.28
N ASP A 134 -16.08 12.39 12.19
CA ASP A 134 -15.41 13.66 11.95
C ASP A 134 -16.01 14.76 12.84
N ASP A 135 -15.19 15.31 13.75
CA ASP A 135 -15.55 16.35 14.69
C ASP A 135 -15.33 17.77 14.14
N ILE A 136 -14.83 17.90 12.90
CA ILE A 136 -14.55 19.17 12.24
C ILE A 136 -15.62 19.50 11.21
N VAL A 137 -16.27 20.64 11.40
CA VAL A 137 -17.29 21.16 10.50
C VAL A 137 -16.81 22.45 9.84
N SER A 138 -16.98 22.57 8.53
CA SER A 138 -16.65 23.79 7.78
C SER A 138 -17.87 24.70 7.69
N LEU A 139 -17.72 25.95 8.16
CA LEU A 139 -18.75 26.99 8.12
C LEU A 139 -18.13 28.28 7.54
N ASN A 140 -18.64 28.77 6.42
CA ASN A 140 -18.21 30.04 5.80
C ASN A 140 -16.67 30.25 5.74
N ASN A 141 -15.95 29.33 5.13
CA ASN A 141 -14.47 29.34 5.04
C ASN A 141 -13.72 29.23 6.37
N ARG A 142 -14.40 28.90 7.46
CA ARG A 142 -13.79 28.57 8.75
C ARG A 142 -14.02 27.12 9.10
N LYS A 143 -13.09 26.54 9.84
CA LYS A 143 -13.18 25.17 10.35
C LYS A 143 -13.39 25.20 11.84
N PHE A 144 -14.42 24.50 12.29
CA PHE A 144 -14.78 24.41 13.70
C PHE A 144 -14.73 22.96 14.18
N ARG A 145 -14.00 22.72 15.26
CA ARG A 145 -14.14 21.46 16.01
C ARG A 145 -15.38 21.54 16.87
N VAL A 146 -16.23 20.53 16.79
CA VAL A 146 -17.58 20.53 17.38
C VAL A 146 -17.65 19.56 18.54
N PHE A 147 -18.16 20.02 19.68
CA PHE A 147 -18.49 19.21 20.85
C PHE A 147 -19.97 19.27 21.14
N VAL A 148 -20.65 18.12 21.21
CA VAL A 148 -22.09 18.02 21.44
C VAL A 148 -22.38 17.49 22.83
N ARG A 149 -23.17 18.24 23.61
CA ARG A 149 -23.79 17.80 24.85
C ARG A 149 -25.26 17.44 24.56
N LYS A 150 -25.51 16.14 24.34
CA LYS A 150 -26.83 15.65 23.89
C LYS A 150 -27.92 15.85 24.93
N GLU A 151 -27.60 15.71 26.23
CA GLU A 151 -28.56 15.89 27.34
C GLU A 151 -29.04 17.33 27.45
N GLU A 152 -28.11 18.27 27.37
CA GLU A 152 -28.40 19.70 27.44
C GLU A 152 -28.77 20.29 26.08
N LYS A 153 -28.65 19.52 24.99
CA LYS A 153 -28.87 19.95 23.60
C LYS A 153 -28.05 21.17 23.22
N LEU A 154 -26.81 21.16 23.64
CA LEU A 154 -25.85 22.24 23.49
C LEU A 154 -24.71 21.80 22.59
N ILE A 155 -24.28 22.69 21.70
CA ILE A 155 -23.16 22.47 20.78
C ILE A 155 -22.15 23.59 20.98
N TYR A 156 -20.88 23.21 21.13
CA TYR A 156 -19.74 24.13 21.17
C TYR A 156 -18.96 24.04 19.87
N PHE A 157 -18.56 25.19 19.34
CA PHE A 157 -17.77 25.34 18.14
C PHE A 157 -16.44 26.02 18.48
N PHE A 158 -15.35 25.32 18.37
CA PHE A 158 -14.01 25.85 18.55
C PHE A 158 -13.40 26.14 17.18
N ASP A 159 -13.07 27.39 16.93
CA ASP A 159 -12.39 27.77 15.67
C ASP A 159 -10.99 27.15 15.64
N VAL A 160 -10.80 26.22 14.72
CA VAL A 160 -9.53 25.52 14.46
C VAL A 160 -9.00 25.82 13.05
N THR A 161 -9.49 26.87 12.43
CA THR A 161 -9.12 27.25 11.06
C THR A 161 -7.62 27.41 10.93
N GLU A 162 -7.02 28.29 11.75
CA GLU A 162 -5.58 28.55 11.72
C GLU A 162 -4.77 27.28 12.03
N GLN A 163 -5.20 26.50 13.03
CA GLN A 163 -4.54 25.24 13.38
C GLN A 163 -4.55 24.27 12.20
N THR A 164 -5.71 24.05 11.57
CA THR A 164 -5.82 23.12 10.43
C THR A 164 -5.12 23.62 9.18
N GLU A 165 -5.03 24.94 8.98
CA GLU A 165 -4.24 25.53 7.90
C GLU A 165 -2.74 25.33 8.14
N ILE A 166 -2.27 25.55 9.35
CA ILE A 166 -0.87 25.33 9.74
C ILE A 166 -0.51 23.84 9.63
N GLU A 167 -1.36 22.93 10.11
CA GLU A 167 -1.18 21.50 9.98
C GLU A 167 -1.06 21.09 8.51
N LYS A 168 -1.97 21.57 7.67
CA LYS A 168 -1.93 21.32 6.23
C LYS A 168 -0.68 21.92 5.57
N MET A 169 -0.33 23.15 5.91
CA MET A 169 0.91 23.76 5.40
C MET A 169 2.15 22.96 5.82
N TYR A 170 2.18 22.48 7.05
CA TYR A 170 3.26 21.62 7.53
C TYR A 170 3.34 20.31 6.74
N GLU A 171 2.21 19.65 6.51
CA GLU A 171 2.14 18.44 5.67
C GLU A 171 2.60 18.71 4.23
N ASP A 172 2.08 19.76 3.61
CA ASP A 172 2.42 20.15 2.24
C ASP A 172 3.90 20.52 2.06
N GLN A 173 4.57 21.02 3.11
CA GLN A 173 5.97 21.42 3.11
C GLN A 173 6.96 20.35 3.57
N ARG A 174 6.47 19.18 4.03
CA ARG A 174 7.37 18.07 4.40
C ARG A 174 8.31 17.74 3.26
N THR A 175 9.56 17.49 3.61
CA THR A 175 10.60 17.16 2.64
C THR A 175 10.35 15.77 2.04
N VAL A 176 10.54 15.67 0.75
CA VAL A 176 10.53 14.43 -0.03
C VAL A 176 11.86 14.33 -0.78
N LEU A 177 12.45 13.15 -0.78
CA LEU A 177 13.66 12.87 -1.54
C LEU A 177 13.35 11.91 -2.69
N ALA A 178 13.91 12.19 -3.86
CA ALA A 178 13.84 11.27 -4.99
C ALA A 178 15.20 11.07 -5.64
N ILE A 179 15.38 9.88 -6.20
CA ILE A 179 16.56 9.50 -6.98
C ILE A 179 16.07 9.13 -8.37
N ILE A 180 16.61 9.81 -9.39
CA ILE A 180 16.37 9.47 -10.80
C ILE A 180 17.58 8.73 -11.32
N TYR A 181 17.35 7.64 -12.05
CA TYR A 181 18.36 6.82 -12.68
C TYR A 181 18.06 6.65 -14.18
N LEU A 182 19.11 6.73 -15.00
CA LEU A 182 19.05 6.40 -16.44
C LEU A 182 19.28 4.91 -16.60
N ASP A 183 18.23 4.15 -16.91
CA ASP A 183 18.23 2.68 -16.79
C ASP A 183 19.26 1.96 -17.65
N ASN A 184 19.51 2.42 -18.86
CA ASN A 184 20.32 1.76 -19.88
C ASN A 184 21.40 2.68 -20.47
N TYR A 185 21.84 3.68 -19.72
CA TYR A 185 22.75 4.72 -20.21
C TYR A 185 24.08 4.16 -20.72
N ASP A 186 24.76 3.33 -19.94
CA ASP A 186 26.07 2.76 -20.32
C ASP A 186 25.95 1.85 -21.54
N GLU A 187 24.91 1.02 -21.63
CA GLU A 187 24.69 0.11 -22.76
C GLU A 187 24.45 0.85 -24.07
N VAL A 188 23.62 1.86 -24.01
CA VAL A 188 23.21 2.63 -25.18
C VAL A 188 24.30 3.60 -25.64
N THR A 189 25.14 4.05 -24.71
CA THR A 189 26.24 4.96 -25.01
C THR A 189 27.56 4.25 -25.30
N GLN A 190 27.66 2.93 -25.01
CA GLN A 190 28.83 2.11 -25.35
C GLN A 190 28.95 1.95 -26.86
N GLY A 191 29.99 2.50 -27.44
CA GLY A 191 30.22 2.48 -28.90
C GLY A 191 29.74 3.72 -29.66
N LEU A 192 29.10 4.69 -28.96
CA LEU A 192 28.85 6.02 -29.53
C LEU A 192 30.14 6.86 -29.50
N ASP A 193 30.25 7.78 -30.46
CA ASP A 193 31.29 8.79 -30.40
C ASP A 193 31.02 9.77 -29.23
N ASP A 194 32.08 10.42 -28.73
CA ASP A 194 31.97 11.32 -27.56
C ASP A 194 31.02 12.50 -27.79
N GLN A 195 30.82 12.91 -29.03
CA GLN A 195 29.95 14.03 -29.37
C GLN A 195 28.47 13.63 -29.28
N LEU A 196 28.11 12.44 -29.78
CA LEU A 196 26.76 11.89 -29.65
C LEU A 196 26.43 11.59 -28.18
N ARG A 197 27.36 11.00 -27.44
CA ARG A 197 27.21 10.75 -26.01
C ARG A 197 26.93 12.05 -25.22
N THR A 198 27.70 13.10 -25.52
CA THR A 198 27.54 14.41 -24.87
C THR A 198 26.18 15.04 -25.24
N ASN A 199 25.76 14.95 -26.49
CA ASN A 199 24.50 15.50 -26.98
C ASN A 199 23.28 14.83 -26.30
N ILE A 200 23.31 13.50 -26.14
CA ILE A 200 22.24 12.76 -25.48
C ILE A 200 22.17 13.11 -23.99
N THR A 201 23.32 13.14 -23.34
CA THR A 201 23.42 13.51 -21.92
C THR A 201 22.91 14.91 -21.67
N SER A 202 23.25 15.86 -22.55
CA SER A 202 22.78 17.24 -22.48
C SER A 202 21.27 17.34 -22.70
N LEU A 203 20.73 16.60 -23.66
CA LEU A 203 19.28 16.54 -23.92
C LEU A 203 18.51 16.08 -22.69
N VAL A 204 18.87 14.91 -22.13
CA VAL A 204 18.20 14.35 -20.95
C VAL A 204 18.33 15.28 -19.74
N THR A 205 19.54 15.82 -19.53
CA THR A 205 19.77 16.77 -18.41
C THR A 205 18.92 18.05 -18.57
N SER A 206 18.79 18.57 -19.80
CA SER A 206 17.93 19.74 -20.07
C SER A 206 16.47 19.44 -19.77
N ARG A 207 15.95 18.29 -20.22
CA ARG A 207 14.56 17.88 -19.95
C ARG A 207 14.26 17.68 -18.49
N LEU A 208 15.17 17.03 -17.76
CA LEU A 208 15.03 16.85 -16.33
C LEU A 208 15.05 18.20 -15.57
N ASN A 209 15.92 19.14 -15.99
CA ASN A 209 15.94 20.48 -15.41
C ASN A 209 14.66 21.28 -15.70
N GLU A 210 14.18 21.26 -16.94
CA GLU A 210 12.92 21.91 -17.33
C GLU A 210 11.74 21.36 -16.52
N TRP A 211 11.66 20.04 -16.39
CA TRP A 211 10.65 19.37 -15.61
C TRP A 211 10.74 19.71 -14.10
N ALA A 212 11.92 19.68 -13.52
CA ALA A 212 12.12 20.05 -12.12
C ALA A 212 11.73 21.51 -11.86
N LEU A 213 12.13 22.44 -12.75
CA LEU A 213 11.76 23.86 -12.67
C LEU A 213 10.25 24.09 -12.82
N LYS A 214 9.56 23.35 -13.69
CA LYS A 214 8.10 23.42 -13.88
C LYS A 214 7.36 23.19 -12.57
N TYR A 215 7.83 22.25 -11.74
CA TYR A 215 7.22 21.92 -10.45
C TYR A 215 7.85 22.63 -9.25
N GLY A 216 8.95 23.34 -9.42
CA GLY A 216 9.69 24.00 -8.33
C GLY A 216 10.53 23.04 -7.49
N ALA A 217 10.92 21.88 -8.04
CA ALA A 217 11.80 20.92 -7.38
C ALA A 217 13.27 21.26 -7.61
N TYR A 218 14.13 20.94 -6.62
CA TYR A 218 15.58 21.07 -6.77
C TYR A 218 16.16 19.79 -7.34
N LEU A 219 16.85 19.87 -8.49
CA LEU A 219 17.51 18.75 -9.14
C LEU A 219 19.03 18.94 -9.11
N LYS A 220 19.74 17.89 -8.76
CA LYS A 220 21.21 17.85 -8.77
C LYS A 220 21.71 16.56 -9.42
N ARG A 221 22.52 16.70 -10.47
CA ARG A 221 23.22 15.55 -11.06
C ARG A 221 24.34 15.06 -10.14
N ALA A 222 24.36 13.78 -9.83
CA ALA A 222 25.35 13.14 -8.97
C ALA A 222 26.39 12.33 -9.76
N SER A 223 26.00 11.68 -10.85
CA SER A 223 26.90 10.93 -11.76
C SER A 223 26.42 11.04 -13.21
N SER A 224 27.00 10.25 -14.12
CA SER A 224 26.52 10.12 -15.50
C SER A 224 25.06 9.71 -15.58
N GLU A 225 24.59 8.88 -14.66
CA GLU A 225 23.32 8.19 -14.70
C GLU A 225 22.36 8.56 -13.57
N ARG A 226 22.88 9.22 -12.49
CA ARG A 226 22.10 9.51 -11.28
C ARG A 226 21.87 10.99 -11.06
N PHE A 227 20.63 11.30 -10.65
CA PHE A 227 20.23 12.63 -10.20
C PHE A 227 19.51 12.51 -8.87
N PHE A 228 19.76 13.46 -7.98
CA PHE A 228 19.01 13.64 -6.74
C PHE A 228 17.99 14.75 -6.92
N VAL A 229 16.79 14.54 -6.41
CA VAL A 229 15.73 15.54 -6.40
C VAL A 229 15.28 15.77 -4.96
N VAL A 230 15.21 17.05 -4.57
CA VAL A 230 14.61 17.48 -3.31
C VAL A 230 13.35 18.27 -3.64
N LEU A 231 12.24 17.86 -3.06
CA LEU A 231 10.93 18.47 -3.25
C LEU A 231 10.13 18.41 -1.94
N ASN A 232 8.87 18.79 -1.97
CA ASN A 232 7.97 18.64 -0.84
C ASN A 232 6.72 17.84 -1.24
N GLU A 233 5.87 17.48 -0.25
CA GLU A 233 4.67 16.68 -0.48
C GLU A 233 3.68 17.32 -1.47
N SER A 234 3.54 18.66 -1.42
CA SER A 234 2.69 19.39 -2.37
C SER A 234 3.19 19.27 -3.81
N ILE A 235 4.50 19.35 -4.03
CA ILE A 235 5.13 19.17 -5.34
C ILE A 235 4.98 17.70 -5.79
N LEU A 236 5.20 16.75 -4.88
CA LEU A 236 5.00 15.33 -5.17
C LEU A 236 3.57 15.05 -5.65
N ALA A 237 2.57 15.59 -4.95
CA ALA A 237 1.16 15.43 -5.33
C ALA A 237 0.85 16.02 -6.73
N GLN A 238 1.51 17.11 -7.12
CA GLN A 238 1.39 17.67 -8.47
C GLN A 238 2.04 16.75 -9.53
N MET A 239 3.22 16.18 -9.21
CA MET A 239 3.89 15.22 -10.10
C MET A 239 3.08 13.91 -10.25
N GLU A 240 2.44 13.43 -9.17
CA GLU A 240 1.51 12.29 -9.21
C GLU A 240 0.31 12.57 -10.12
N LYS A 241 -0.29 13.78 -10.01
CA LYS A 241 -1.36 14.23 -10.92
C LYS A 241 -0.93 14.26 -12.38
N GLY A 242 0.31 14.69 -12.65
CA GLY A 242 0.92 14.66 -13.98
C GLY A 242 1.42 13.27 -14.38
N LYS A 243 1.22 12.23 -13.54
CA LYS A 243 1.64 10.84 -13.78
C LYS A 243 3.11 10.71 -14.17
N PHE A 244 3.94 11.61 -13.68
CA PHE A 244 5.37 11.66 -14.00
C PHE A 244 5.64 11.64 -15.51
N ASP A 245 5.03 12.56 -16.23
CA ASP A 245 5.12 12.74 -17.70
C ASP A 245 6.56 12.78 -18.25
N ILE A 246 7.54 13.06 -17.39
CA ILE A 246 8.97 13.04 -17.74
C ILE A 246 9.47 11.69 -18.26
N LEU A 247 8.88 10.57 -17.78
CA LEU A 247 9.23 9.24 -18.28
C LEU A 247 8.95 9.13 -19.79
N ASP A 248 7.73 9.53 -20.17
CA ASP A 248 7.31 9.48 -21.59
C ASP A 248 8.10 10.48 -22.44
N GLN A 249 8.33 11.70 -21.94
CA GLN A 249 9.09 12.73 -22.66
C GLN A 249 10.52 12.30 -22.99
N VAL A 250 11.25 11.76 -22.00
CA VAL A 250 12.63 11.33 -22.24
C VAL A 250 12.68 10.14 -23.19
N ARG A 251 11.79 9.17 -23.01
CA ARG A 251 11.71 7.99 -23.88
C ARG A 251 11.44 8.36 -25.33
N GLU A 252 10.43 9.20 -25.58
CA GLU A 252 10.04 9.60 -26.94
C GLU A 252 11.13 10.44 -27.64
N GLU A 253 11.75 11.38 -26.93
CA GLU A 253 12.76 12.24 -27.54
C GLU A 253 14.06 11.49 -27.86
N THR A 254 14.45 10.56 -27.01
CA THR A 254 15.64 9.75 -27.24
C THR A 254 15.40 8.67 -28.31
N ALA A 255 14.19 8.09 -28.35
CA ALA A 255 13.78 7.16 -29.41
C ALA A 255 13.82 7.78 -30.80
N LYS A 256 13.45 9.06 -30.97
CA LYS A 256 13.56 9.79 -32.25
C LYS A 256 14.99 9.84 -32.81
N ARG A 257 15.99 9.63 -31.95
CA ARG A 257 17.42 9.58 -32.32
C ARG A 257 17.96 8.16 -32.43
N ASN A 258 17.07 7.14 -32.42
CA ASN A 258 17.40 5.71 -32.40
C ASN A 258 18.25 5.28 -31.17
N ILE A 259 18.12 6.00 -30.07
CA ILE A 259 18.85 5.77 -28.81
C ILE A 259 17.82 5.79 -27.68
N PRO A 260 17.00 4.75 -27.52
CA PRO A 260 15.95 4.75 -26.50
C PRO A 260 16.53 4.68 -25.10
N LEU A 261 16.45 5.78 -24.35
CA LEU A 261 16.77 5.87 -22.94
C LEU A 261 15.48 5.87 -22.10
N THR A 262 15.49 5.15 -21.00
CA THR A 262 14.40 5.16 -20.02
C THR A 262 14.87 5.66 -18.67
N LEU A 263 13.93 6.10 -17.85
CA LEU A 263 14.17 6.61 -16.51
C LEU A 263 13.50 5.72 -15.47
N SER A 264 14.22 5.43 -14.39
CA SER A 264 13.62 4.91 -13.17
C SER A 264 13.75 5.93 -12.06
N ILE A 265 12.68 6.12 -11.28
CA ILE A 265 12.62 7.11 -10.20
C ILE A 265 12.18 6.40 -8.92
N GLY A 266 13.01 6.50 -7.87
CA GLY A 266 12.63 6.10 -6.53
C GLY A 266 12.34 7.32 -5.66
N VAL A 267 11.22 7.32 -4.95
CA VAL A 267 10.79 8.44 -4.10
C VAL A 267 10.57 7.95 -2.68
N GLY A 268 11.13 8.65 -1.71
CA GLY A 268 10.87 8.47 -0.28
C GLY A 268 10.04 9.64 0.27
N SER A 269 8.89 9.36 0.87
CA SER A 269 7.90 10.33 1.33
C SER A 269 7.38 9.99 2.72
N GLY A 270 7.14 11.00 3.55
CA GLY A 270 6.60 10.89 4.90
C GLY A 270 7.34 11.73 5.93
N ASP A 271 6.88 11.64 7.20
CA ASP A 271 7.47 12.36 8.33
C ASP A 271 8.66 11.57 8.91
N LEU A 272 9.79 11.67 8.24
CA LEU A 272 11.01 10.90 8.51
C LEU A 272 12.26 11.79 8.42
N SER A 273 13.37 11.33 8.96
CA SER A 273 14.66 11.99 8.78
C SER A 273 15.14 11.94 7.32
N LEU A 274 16.01 12.86 6.92
CA LEU A 274 16.58 12.89 5.57
C LEU A 274 17.32 11.59 5.21
N SER A 275 17.95 10.93 6.19
CA SER A 275 18.62 9.65 6.00
C SER A 275 17.64 8.53 5.66
N GLU A 276 16.53 8.46 6.40
CA GLU A 276 15.47 7.47 6.15
C GLU A 276 14.76 7.71 4.82
N LEU A 277 14.45 8.98 4.50
CA LEU A 277 13.90 9.34 3.19
C LEU A 277 14.84 8.96 2.05
N GLY A 278 16.15 9.16 2.23
CA GLY A 278 17.16 8.74 1.25
C GLY A 278 17.21 7.23 1.07
N ALA A 279 17.17 6.46 2.16
CA ALA A 279 17.10 5.00 2.12
C ALA A 279 15.81 4.50 1.45
N MET A 280 14.67 5.16 1.74
CA MET A 280 13.40 4.84 1.09
C MET A 280 13.41 5.17 -0.41
N ALA A 281 13.98 6.31 -0.80
CA ALA A 281 14.13 6.67 -2.20
C ALA A 281 15.00 5.65 -2.95
N GLN A 282 16.12 5.21 -2.33
CA GLN A 282 16.96 4.16 -2.91
C GLN A 282 16.19 2.83 -3.02
N SER A 283 15.50 2.40 -1.96
CA SER A 283 14.67 1.19 -1.99
C SER A 283 13.54 1.28 -3.03
N GLY A 284 12.92 2.46 -3.19
CA GLY A 284 11.95 2.71 -4.26
C GLY A 284 12.57 2.58 -5.65
N LEU A 285 13.78 3.14 -5.84
CA LEU A 285 14.51 3.00 -7.10
C LEU A 285 14.84 1.52 -7.42
N ASP A 286 15.28 0.76 -6.42
CA ASP A 286 15.57 -0.67 -6.58
C ASP A 286 14.32 -1.46 -6.96
N LEU A 287 13.16 -1.08 -6.40
CA LEU A 287 11.86 -1.65 -6.80
C LEU A 287 11.52 -1.29 -8.24
N ALA A 288 11.68 -0.03 -8.65
CA ALA A 288 11.42 0.41 -10.02
C ALA A 288 12.30 -0.34 -11.03
N LEU A 289 13.60 -0.44 -10.74
CA LEU A 289 14.57 -1.16 -11.56
C LEU A 289 14.27 -2.67 -11.59
N GLY A 290 13.99 -3.28 -10.43
CA GLY A 290 13.65 -4.70 -10.31
C GLY A 290 12.34 -5.09 -11.00
N ARG A 291 11.46 -4.10 -11.31
CA ARG A 291 10.23 -4.29 -12.09
C ARG A 291 10.42 -4.05 -13.60
N GLY A 292 11.65 -3.79 -14.02
CA GLY A 292 12.00 -3.61 -15.43
C GLY A 292 12.33 -2.16 -15.83
N GLY A 293 12.41 -1.23 -14.90
CA GLY A 293 12.69 0.18 -15.19
C GLY A 293 11.52 0.92 -15.85
N ASP A 294 11.80 2.12 -16.38
CA ASP A 294 10.82 3.00 -17.05
C ASP A 294 9.60 3.32 -16.18
N GLN A 295 9.83 3.52 -14.85
CA GLN A 295 8.76 3.75 -13.90
C GLN A 295 9.21 4.50 -12.65
N VAL A 296 8.24 5.02 -11.93
CA VAL A 296 8.42 5.64 -10.61
C VAL A 296 7.88 4.69 -9.54
N ALA A 297 8.63 4.52 -8.45
CA ALA A 297 8.14 3.87 -7.24
C ALA A 297 8.22 4.86 -6.08
N ILE A 298 7.06 5.21 -5.51
CA ILE A 298 6.93 6.07 -4.34
C ILE A 298 6.73 5.20 -3.12
N LYS A 299 7.70 5.18 -2.22
CA LYS A 299 7.62 4.48 -0.94
C LYS A 299 7.23 5.46 0.16
N GLN A 300 6.10 5.21 0.81
CA GLN A 300 5.56 6.06 1.88
C GLN A 300 5.96 5.49 3.26
N ALA A 301 6.12 6.35 4.25
CA ALA A 301 6.39 5.96 5.65
C ALA A 301 5.37 4.96 6.22
N THR A 302 4.16 4.91 5.66
CA THR A 302 3.11 3.94 6.00
C THR A 302 3.38 2.51 5.50
N GLY A 303 4.47 2.30 4.76
CA GLY A 303 4.77 1.04 4.08
C GLY A 303 4.10 0.86 2.70
N LYS A 304 3.19 1.75 2.32
CA LYS A 304 2.56 1.70 0.99
C LYS A 304 3.55 2.10 -0.11
N VAL A 305 3.50 1.36 -1.22
CA VAL A 305 4.25 1.69 -2.43
C VAL A 305 3.27 1.98 -3.57
N LYS A 306 3.47 3.10 -4.26
CA LYS A 306 2.72 3.47 -5.46
C LYS A 306 3.65 3.40 -6.67
N PHE A 307 3.13 2.96 -7.81
CA PHE A 307 3.88 2.89 -9.06
C PHE A 307 3.23 3.73 -10.15
N TYR A 308 4.07 4.40 -10.97
CA TYR A 308 3.67 5.17 -12.15
C TYR A 308 4.57 4.79 -13.32
N GLY A 309 4.05 4.74 -14.55
CA GLY A 309 4.82 4.30 -15.73
C GLY A 309 4.78 2.79 -15.93
N GLY A 310 5.86 2.20 -16.45
CA GLY A 310 5.95 0.76 -16.74
C GLY A 310 5.08 0.32 -17.94
N LYS A 311 4.79 1.24 -18.87
CA LYS A 311 3.95 1.01 -20.05
C LYS A 311 4.68 0.27 -21.16
N THR A 312 6.00 0.30 -21.15
CA THR A 312 6.81 -0.33 -22.18
C THR A 312 7.08 -1.79 -21.81
N ASN A 313 7.06 -2.65 -22.83
CA ASN A 313 7.68 -3.97 -22.65
C ASN A 313 9.16 -3.74 -22.35
N PRO A 314 9.70 -4.42 -21.32
CA PRO A 314 11.10 -4.30 -20.99
C PRO A 314 11.97 -4.55 -22.24
N VAL A 315 12.88 -3.64 -22.54
CA VAL A 315 13.82 -3.82 -23.67
C VAL A 315 14.89 -4.80 -23.21
N GLU A 316 15.16 -5.81 -24.01
CA GLU A 316 16.19 -6.80 -23.75
C GLU A 316 17.55 -6.11 -23.53
N LYS A 317 18.11 -6.23 -22.33
CA LYS A 317 19.46 -5.75 -22.03
C LYS A 317 20.47 -6.79 -22.44
N ARG A 318 21.38 -6.45 -23.36
CA ARG A 318 22.49 -7.31 -23.76
C ARG A 318 23.60 -7.29 -22.73
N THR A 319 23.43 -7.90 -21.54
CA THR A 319 24.46 -7.91 -20.51
C THR A 319 25.08 -9.30 -20.26
N ARG A 320 25.69 -9.89 -21.30
CA ARG A 320 26.57 -11.08 -21.13
C ARG A 320 27.64 -10.85 -20.07
N VAL A 321 28.08 -9.60 -19.89
CA VAL A 321 29.06 -9.25 -18.83
C VAL A 321 28.50 -9.52 -17.44
N ARG A 322 27.23 -9.15 -17.18
CA ARG A 322 26.59 -9.38 -15.88
C ARG A 322 26.44 -10.87 -15.58
N ALA A 323 25.93 -11.65 -16.54
CA ALA A 323 25.80 -13.09 -16.38
C ALA A 323 27.15 -13.75 -16.05
N ARG A 324 28.25 -13.32 -16.71
CA ARG A 324 29.60 -13.79 -16.42
C ARG A 324 30.07 -13.46 -15.01
N VAL A 325 29.87 -12.22 -14.56
CA VAL A 325 30.24 -11.78 -13.19
C VAL A 325 29.45 -12.57 -12.16
N ILE A 326 28.14 -12.70 -12.34
CA ILE A 326 27.26 -13.48 -11.45
C ILE A 326 27.66 -14.95 -11.42
N SER A 327 27.98 -15.55 -12.59
CA SER A 327 28.42 -16.94 -12.66
C SER A 327 29.71 -17.17 -11.85
N HIS A 328 30.66 -16.24 -11.91
CA HIS A 328 31.91 -16.32 -11.10
C HIS A 328 31.59 -16.16 -9.60
N ALA A 329 30.76 -15.17 -9.21
CA ALA A 329 30.38 -14.97 -7.82
C ALA A 329 29.63 -16.19 -7.26
N LEU A 330 28.68 -16.75 -8.02
CA LEU A 330 27.96 -17.97 -7.63
C LEU A 330 28.95 -19.15 -7.44
N LYS A 331 29.91 -19.31 -8.35
CA LYS A 331 30.92 -20.34 -8.23
C LYS A 331 31.72 -20.21 -6.94
N ASP A 332 32.18 -19.00 -6.60
CA ASP A 332 32.96 -18.76 -5.39
C ASP A 332 32.14 -19.11 -4.13
N LEU A 333 30.86 -18.68 -4.06
CA LEU A 333 29.93 -19.05 -2.98
C LEU A 333 29.73 -20.58 -2.89
N VAL A 334 29.57 -21.25 -4.03
CA VAL A 334 29.45 -22.73 -4.09
C VAL A 334 30.69 -23.40 -3.54
N LEU A 335 31.89 -22.90 -3.88
CA LEU A 335 33.15 -23.47 -3.41
C LEU A 335 33.42 -23.25 -1.91
N GLU A 336 32.89 -22.16 -1.33
CA GLU A 336 33.00 -21.85 0.10
C GLU A 336 32.01 -22.64 0.95
N SER A 337 30.94 -23.18 0.35
CA SER A 337 29.86 -23.85 1.08
C SER A 337 30.11 -25.37 1.24
N SER A 338 29.55 -25.94 2.31
CA SER A 338 29.61 -27.38 2.60
C SER A 338 28.75 -28.20 1.67
N ASN A 339 27.51 -27.74 1.43
CA ASN A 339 26.56 -28.31 0.50
C ASN A 339 25.65 -27.22 -0.06
N ILE A 340 24.90 -27.54 -1.12
CA ILE A 340 24.01 -26.60 -1.81
C ILE A 340 22.58 -27.12 -1.71
N ILE A 341 21.69 -26.33 -1.11
CA ILE A 341 20.26 -26.62 -1.05
C ILE A 341 19.57 -25.71 -2.05
N ILE A 342 18.76 -26.27 -2.93
CA ILE A 342 18.12 -25.57 -4.04
C ILE A 342 16.62 -25.69 -3.88
N MET A 343 15.88 -24.60 -3.86
CA MET A 343 14.42 -24.63 -3.82
C MET A 343 13.80 -23.61 -4.76
N GLY A 344 12.67 -23.96 -5.35
CA GLY A 344 11.81 -23.05 -6.10
C GLY A 344 10.62 -22.58 -5.26
N HIS A 345 9.60 -22.13 -5.97
CA HIS A 345 8.31 -21.76 -5.32
C HIS A 345 7.48 -23.03 -4.96
N ARG A 346 6.49 -22.84 -4.08
CA ARG A 346 5.45 -23.85 -3.80
C ARG A 346 4.77 -24.22 -5.10
N ALA A 347 4.19 -25.31 -5.33
CA ALA A 347 3.60 -25.71 -6.61
C ALA A 347 4.54 -25.41 -7.81
N PRO A 348 5.75 -26.02 -7.85
CA PRO A 348 6.76 -25.70 -8.84
C PRO A 348 6.29 -26.02 -10.26
N ASP A 349 6.71 -25.23 -11.23
CA ASP A 349 6.51 -25.46 -12.65
C ASP A 349 7.78 -25.97 -13.35
N MET A 350 7.73 -26.05 -14.68
CA MET A 350 8.88 -26.53 -15.47
C MET A 350 10.08 -25.60 -15.40
N ASP A 351 9.83 -24.29 -15.22
CA ASP A 351 10.93 -23.31 -15.13
C ASP A 351 11.66 -23.45 -13.79
N ALA A 352 10.93 -23.50 -12.67
CA ALA A 352 11.50 -23.71 -11.34
C ALA A 352 12.31 -25.01 -11.25
N ILE A 353 11.77 -26.13 -11.76
CA ILE A 353 12.49 -27.43 -11.73
C ILE A 353 13.67 -27.46 -12.70
N GLY A 354 13.50 -26.93 -13.90
CA GLY A 354 14.58 -26.82 -14.89
C GLY A 354 15.75 -25.98 -14.35
N ALA A 355 15.45 -24.80 -13.79
CA ALA A 355 16.43 -23.93 -13.15
C ALA A 355 17.13 -24.63 -11.96
N ALA A 356 16.38 -25.33 -11.11
CA ALA A 356 16.94 -26.09 -9.98
C ALA A 356 17.92 -27.18 -10.44
N ILE A 357 17.57 -27.94 -11.49
CA ILE A 357 18.46 -28.94 -12.10
C ILE A 357 19.73 -28.26 -12.66
N GLY A 358 19.59 -27.10 -13.27
CA GLY A 358 20.75 -26.32 -13.77
C GLY A 358 21.68 -25.87 -12.65
N ILE A 359 21.15 -25.39 -11.52
CA ILE A 359 21.97 -25.02 -10.34
C ILE A 359 22.59 -26.25 -9.68
N LEU A 360 21.89 -27.38 -9.63
CA LEU A 360 22.49 -28.66 -9.21
C LEU A 360 23.71 -28.99 -10.07
N LYS A 361 23.62 -28.76 -11.37
CA LYS A 361 24.78 -28.96 -12.28
C LYS A 361 25.95 -28.02 -11.96
N VAL A 362 25.66 -26.76 -11.58
CA VAL A 362 26.73 -25.84 -11.11
C VAL A 362 27.41 -26.39 -9.86
N ALA A 363 26.66 -26.91 -8.88
CA ALA A 363 27.24 -27.56 -7.69
C ALA A 363 28.14 -28.75 -8.06
N GLN A 364 27.63 -29.66 -8.90
CA GLN A 364 28.38 -30.86 -9.36
C GLN A 364 29.66 -30.51 -10.11
N LEU A 365 29.63 -29.49 -10.98
CA LEU A 365 30.82 -29.00 -11.68
C LEU A 365 31.92 -28.49 -10.74
N ASN A 366 31.51 -27.98 -9.57
CA ASN A 366 32.42 -27.50 -8.55
C ASN A 366 32.67 -28.52 -7.43
N GLU A 367 32.35 -29.81 -7.68
CA GLU A 367 32.59 -30.93 -6.77
C GLU A 367 31.93 -30.73 -5.40
N ARG A 368 30.71 -30.14 -5.39
CA ARG A 368 29.89 -29.94 -4.19
C ARG A 368 28.63 -30.76 -4.26
N GLU A 369 28.22 -31.26 -3.10
CA GLU A 369 26.95 -31.96 -2.95
C GLU A 369 25.80 -30.93 -3.09
N GLY A 370 24.87 -31.23 -3.97
CA GLY A 370 23.67 -30.42 -4.19
C GLY A 370 22.38 -31.22 -4.03
N TYR A 371 21.34 -30.60 -3.51
CA TYR A 371 20.04 -31.21 -3.29
C TYR A 371 18.92 -30.25 -3.70
N ILE A 372 17.92 -30.77 -4.41
CA ILE A 372 16.73 -30.03 -4.84
C ILE A 372 15.57 -30.37 -3.91
N VAL A 373 14.99 -29.35 -3.30
CA VAL A 373 13.83 -29.50 -2.41
C VAL A 373 12.55 -29.58 -3.23
N LEU A 374 11.79 -30.65 -3.07
CA LEU A 374 10.54 -30.89 -3.78
C LEU A 374 9.50 -31.56 -2.89
N ASP A 375 8.28 -31.00 -2.86
CA ASP A 375 7.09 -31.73 -2.38
C ASP A 375 6.29 -32.21 -3.59
N GLU A 376 6.27 -33.52 -3.82
CA GLU A 376 5.55 -34.12 -4.94
C GLU A 376 4.04 -33.94 -4.87
N ASN A 377 3.47 -33.70 -3.68
CA ASN A 377 2.03 -33.54 -3.51
C ASN A 377 1.52 -32.24 -4.12
N ASP A 378 2.39 -31.24 -4.25
CA ASP A 378 2.04 -29.90 -4.72
C ASP A 378 2.33 -29.70 -6.23
N SER A 379 2.66 -30.79 -6.96
CA SER A 379 3.11 -30.76 -8.35
C SER A 379 1.96 -30.90 -9.34
N ASP A 380 2.01 -30.13 -10.44
CA ASP A 380 1.09 -30.26 -11.55
C ASP A 380 1.35 -31.53 -12.39
N ARG A 381 0.54 -31.79 -13.43
CA ARG A 381 0.68 -32.97 -14.26
C ARG A 381 1.93 -32.96 -15.15
N GLY A 382 2.36 -31.80 -15.61
CA GLY A 382 3.57 -31.65 -16.42
C GLY A 382 4.81 -32.01 -15.60
N ILE A 383 4.88 -31.51 -14.38
CA ILE A 383 5.94 -31.84 -13.43
C ILE A 383 5.95 -33.33 -13.09
N LYS A 384 4.78 -33.95 -12.86
CA LYS A 384 4.72 -35.41 -12.60
C LYS A 384 5.35 -36.21 -13.71
N ARG A 385 5.12 -35.86 -15.00
CA ARG A 385 5.77 -36.58 -16.12
C ARG A 385 7.29 -36.35 -16.14
N LEU A 386 7.76 -35.14 -15.86
CA LEU A 386 9.19 -34.88 -15.73
C LEU A 386 9.76 -35.72 -14.58
N MET A 387 9.12 -35.73 -13.43
CA MET A 387 9.57 -36.50 -12.26
C MET A 387 9.55 -38.02 -12.53
N ASP A 388 8.59 -38.52 -13.29
CA ASP A 388 8.59 -39.94 -13.72
C ASP A 388 9.83 -40.29 -14.57
N LYS A 389 10.33 -39.33 -15.39
CA LYS A 389 11.60 -39.49 -16.12
C LYS A 389 12.81 -39.34 -15.22
N VAL A 390 12.78 -38.38 -14.28
CA VAL A 390 13.85 -38.19 -13.29
C VAL A 390 14.00 -39.41 -12.40
N LYS A 391 12.90 -40.04 -11.94
CA LYS A 391 12.90 -41.29 -11.14
C LYS A 391 13.52 -42.49 -11.85
N GLN A 392 13.53 -42.51 -13.18
CA GLN A 392 14.24 -43.51 -13.98
C GLN A 392 15.74 -43.31 -14.02
N ASN A 393 16.25 -42.14 -13.59
CA ASN A 393 17.68 -41.82 -13.45
C ASN A 393 18.02 -41.76 -11.96
N GLU A 394 18.54 -42.88 -11.41
CA GLU A 394 18.85 -43.00 -9.98
C GLU A 394 19.80 -41.94 -9.47
N GLU A 395 20.82 -41.53 -10.27
CA GLU A 395 21.80 -40.53 -9.90
C GLU A 395 21.11 -39.16 -9.71
N LEU A 396 20.28 -38.73 -10.65
CA LEU A 396 19.54 -37.47 -10.56
C LEU A 396 18.46 -37.53 -9.50
N TRP A 397 17.72 -38.63 -9.41
CA TRP A 397 16.65 -38.79 -8.43
C TRP A 397 17.17 -38.74 -6.98
N SER A 398 18.33 -39.30 -6.70
CA SER A 398 18.94 -39.25 -5.36
C SER A 398 19.25 -37.81 -4.88
N ARG A 399 19.17 -36.81 -5.75
CA ARG A 399 19.39 -35.40 -5.44
C ARG A 399 18.11 -34.64 -5.10
N PHE A 400 16.95 -35.27 -5.28
CA PHE A 400 15.68 -34.70 -4.86
C PHE A 400 15.34 -35.12 -3.45
N ILE A 401 15.07 -34.16 -2.58
CA ILE A 401 14.78 -34.37 -1.16
C ILE A 401 13.49 -33.65 -0.76
N THR A 402 12.86 -34.15 0.26
CA THR A 402 11.67 -33.50 0.82
C THR A 402 12.05 -32.25 1.63
N PRO A 403 11.11 -31.31 1.86
CA PRO A 403 11.35 -30.16 2.74
C PRO A 403 11.87 -30.56 4.13
N GLN A 404 11.37 -31.66 4.69
CA GLN A 404 11.83 -32.16 5.98
C GLN A 404 13.30 -32.63 5.93
N GLN A 405 13.67 -33.41 4.91
CA GLN A 405 15.06 -33.84 4.72
C GLN A 405 15.99 -32.64 4.47
N ALA A 406 15.51 -31.62 3.74
CA ALA A 406 16.28 -30.39 3.52
C ALA A 406 16.59 -29.68 4.85
N MET A 407 15.63 -29.65 5.76
CA MET A 407 15.87 -29.13 7.11
C MET A 407 16.91 -29.93 7.91
N GLU A 408 17.01 -31.24 7.68
CA GLU A 408 18.01 -32.09 8.32
C GLU A 408 19.42 -31.89 7.71
N PHE A 409 19.50 -31.72 6.39
CA PHE A 409 20.76 -31.55 5.66
C PHE A 409 21.35 -30.13 5.74
N ALA A 410 20.51 -29.14 6.08
CA ALA A 410 20.91 -27.76 6.21
C ALA A 410 21.82 -27.55 7.42
N THR A 411 22.99 -26.95 7.19
CA THR A 411 23.98 -26.53 8.19
C THR A 411 24.24 -25.03 8.05
N ASP A 412 24.96 -24.44 9.01
CA ASP A 412 25.31 -23.01 8.97
C ASP A 412 26.21 -22.66 7.76
N ASP A 413 27.01 -23.63 7.27
CA ASP A 413 27.88 -23.49 6.10
C ASP A 413 27.19 -23.90 4.78
N SER A 414 25.89 -24.17 4.79
CA SER A 414 25.13 -24.47 3.57
C SER A 414 24.88 -23.22 2.75
N LEU A 415 24.79 -23.36 1.41
CA LEU A 415 24.29 -22.34 0.51
C LEU A 415 22.86 -22.68 0.10
N LEU A 416 21.92 -21.77 0.35
CA LEU A 416 20.57 -21.88 -0.14
C LEU A 416 20.43 -21.10 -1.44
N VAL A 417 20.09 -21.78 -2.53
CA VAL A 417 19.80 -21.14 -3.81
C VAL A 417 18.31 -21.19 -4.08
N VAL A 418 17.68 -20.04 -4.07
CA VAL A 418 16.27 -19.88 -4.38
C VAL A 418 16.12 -19.53 -5.86
N VAL A 419 15.37 -20.33 -6.60
CA VAL A 419 15.15 -20.16 -8.04
C VAL A 419 13.69 -19.88 -8.33
N ASP A 420 13.44 -19.04 -9.31
CA ASP A 420 12.12 -18.73 -9.87
C ASP A 420 11.12 -18.13 -8.89
N THR A 421 11.62 -17.62 -7.81
CA THR A 421 10.88 -16.76 -6.88
C THR A 421 11.84 -15.96 -6.00
N HIS A 422 11.38 -14.82 -5.54
CA HIS A 422 12.10 -13.96 -4.59
C HIS A 422 11.30 -13.68 -3.32
N LYS A 423 10.06 -14.23 -3.22
CA LYS A 423 9.13 -13.96 -2.12
C LYS A 423 9.22 -15.05 -1.07
N PRO A 424 9.52 -14.72 0.21
CA PRO A 424 9.54 -15.68 1.31
C PRO A 424 8.26 -16.50 1.43
N SER A 425 7.09 -15.86 1.28
CA SER A 425 5.79 -16.53 1.36
C SER A 425 5.53 -17.56 0.28
N MET A 426 6.30 -17.52 -0.83
CA MET A 426 6.10 -18.42 -1.99
C MET A 426 7.11 -19.55 -2.07
N VAL A 427 8.22 -19.51 -1.33
CA VAL A 427 9.23 -20.59 -1.41
C VAL A 427 8.69 -21.92 -0.92
N MET A 428 9.32 -23.03 -1.36
CA MET A 428 8.92 -24.40 -1.01
C MET A 428 8.94 -24.65 0.50
N GLU A 429 9.97 -24.17 1.22
CA GLU A 429 10.11 -24.29 2.67
C GLU A 429 10.72 -22.99 3.26
N GLU A 430 9.84 -22.16 3.83
CA GLU A 430 10.22 -20.85 4.38
C GLU A 430 11.21 -20.93 5.56
N LYS A 431 11.15 -22.03 6.35
CA LYS A 431 12.04 -22.21 7.50
C LYS A 431 13.52 -22.33 7.10
N LEU A 432 13.82 -22.75 5.87
CA LEU A 432 15.19 -22.79 5.36
C LEU A 432 15.81 -21.41 5.27
N LEU A 433 15.02 -20.36 4.97
CA LEU A 433 15.46 -18.97 4.95
C LEU A 433 15.89 -18.45 6.32
N HIS A 434 15.36 -19.02 7.40
CA HIS A 434 15.73 -18.67 8.77
C HIS A 434 16.87 -19.54 9.32
N LYS A 435 17.13 -20.68 8.68
CA LYS A 435 18.17 -21.62 9.12
C LYS A 435 19.49 -21.39 8.43
N ILE A 436 19.48 -20.97 7.17
CA ILE A 436 20.67 -20.78 6.34
C ILE A 436 20.83 -19.28 6.09
N GLU A 437 21.95 -18.70 6.56
CA GLU A 437 22.25 -17.29 6.34
C GLU A 437 22.75 -16.99 4.92
N ASN A 438 23.42 -17.96 4.29
CA ASN A 438 23.97 -17.81 2.94
C ASN A 438 22.90 -18.07 1.88
N VAL A 439 22.19 -17.01 1.44
CA VAL A 439 21.11 -17.13 0.48
C VAL A 439 21.47 -16.48 -0.85
N VAL A 440 21.19 -17.17 -1.96
CA VAL A 440 21.26 -16.66 -3.33
C VAL A 440 19.88 -16.68 -3.95
N VAL A 441 19.50 -15.61 -4.65
CA VAL A 441 18.22 -15.52 -5.37
C VAL A 441 18.47 -15.37 -6.86
N ILE A 442 17.87 -16.26 -7.67
CA ILE A 442 17.92 -16.23 -9.14
C ILE A 442 16.48 -16.25 -9.65
N ASP A 443 16.03 -15.15 -10.24
CA ASP A 443 14.62 -15.01 -10.61
C ASP A 443 14.43 -14.06 -11.80
N HIS A 444 13.43 -14.33 -12.64
CA HIS A 444 13.06 -13.48 -13.78
C HIS A 444 11.77 -12.67 -13.53
N HIS A 445 11.13 -12.86 -12.40
CA HIS A 445 9.93 -12.13 -12.04
C HIS A 445 10.23 -10.66 -11.70
N ARG A 446 9.24 -9.79 -11.89
CA ARG A 446 9.34 -8.39 -11.44
C ARG A 446 9.39 -8.34 -9.93
N ARG A 447 10.36 -7.62 -9.38
CA ARG A 447 10.53 -7.45 -7.93
C ARG A 447 9.26 -6.86 -7.29
N GLY A 448 8.72 -7.56 -6.30
CA GLY A 448 7.60 -7.14 -5.46
C GLY A 448 8.06 -6.36 -4.22
N GLU A 449 7.10 -5.98 -3.39
CA GLU A 449 7.37 -5.38 -2.06
C GLU A 449 7.97 -6.42 -1.11
N GLU A 450 7.49 -7.66 -1.19
CA GLU A 450 7.98 -8.80 -0.44
C GLU A 450 9.22 -9.36 -1.12
N PHE A 451 10.32 -9.46 -0.39
CA PHE A 451 11.60 -9.97 -0.90
C PHE A 451 12.38 -10.67 0.22
N ILE A 452 13.15 -11.71 -0.12
CA ILE A 452 14.04 -12.39 0.80
C ILE A 452 15.05 -11.39 1.38
N GLU A 453 15.17 -11.33 2.71
CA GLU A 453 16.02 -10.38 3.42
C GLU A 453 17.51 -10.73 3.25
N ASP A 454 18.33 -9.73 3.05
CA ASP A 454 19.79 -9.74 3.01
C ASP A 454 20.46 -10.93 2.26
N PRO A 455 20.06 -11.28 1.02
CA PRO A 455 20.71 -12.35 0.27
C PRO A 455 22.13 -11.96 -0.13
N LEU A 456 23.06 -12.89 -0.08
CA LEU A 456 24.47 -12.68 -0.48
C LEU A 456 24.62 -12.34 -1.97
N LEU A 457 23.76 -12.93 -2.82
CA LEU A 457 23.78 -12.69 -4.25
C LEU A 457 22.35 -12.65 -4.80
N VAL A 458 22.07 -11.64 -5.63
CA VAL A 458 20.79 -11.49 -6.32
C VAL A 458 21.04 -11.40 -7.82
N TYR A 459 20.51 -12.36 -8.56
CA TYR A 459 20.46 -12.32 -10.01
C TYR A 459 19.01 -12.26 -10.47
N MET A 460 18.51 -11.04 -10.61
CA MET A 460 17.16 -10.76 -11.10
C MET A 460 17.22 -10.05 -12.44
N GLU A 461 16.53 -10.62 -13.43
CA GLU A 461 16.44 -10.08 -14.78
C GLU A 461 14.99 -10.18 -15.30
N PRO A 462 14.12 -9.20 -15.03
CA PRO A 462 12.73 -9.22 -15.50
C PRO A 462 12.54 -9.22 -17.02
N TYR A 463 13.64 -9.06 -17.75
CA TYR A 463 13.69 -9.12 -19.21
C TYR A 463 13.95 -10.53 -19.75
N ALA A 464 14.52 -11.40 -18.94
CA ALA A 464 14.69 -12.80 -19.31
C ALA A 464 13.33 -13.47 -19.47
N SER A 465 13.28 -14.41 -20.38
CA SER A 465 12.04 -15.14 -20.65
C SER A 465 11.67 -16.07 -19.48
N SER A 466 12.67 -16.61 -18.80
CA SER A 466 12.52 -17.59 -17.75
C SER A 466 13.77 -17.64 -16.85
N THR A 467 13.64 -18.21 -15.67
CA THR A 467 14.76 -18.49 -14.77
C THR A 467 15.69 -19.56 -15.35
N ALA A 468 15.14 -20.53 -16.08
CA ALA A 468 15.93 -21.53 -16.81
C ALA A 468 16.82 -20.90 -17.89
N GLU A 469 16.41 -19.81 -18.56
CA GLU A 469 17.26 -19.01 -19.44
C GLU A 469 18.45 -18.45 -18.65
N LEU A 470 18.19 -17.77 -17.53
CA LEU A 470 19.23 -17.17 -16.68
C LEU A 470 20.24 -18.23 -16.21
N VAL A 471 19.76 -19.35 -15.72
CA VAL A 471 20.63 -20.45 -15.25
C VAL A 471 21.42 -21.08 -16.40
N THR A 472 20.83 -21.18 -17.59
CA THR A 472 21.55 -21.65 -18.79
C THR A 472 22.72 -20.74 -19.12
N GLU A 473 22.54 -19.41 -19.05
CA GLU A 473 23.63 -18.46 -19.25
C GLU A 473 24.73 -18.59 -18.19
N LEU A 474 24.37 -18.79 -16.90
CA LEU A 474 25.34 -19.02 -15.85
C LEU A 474 26.17 -20.29 -16.12
N LEU A 475 25.55 -21.34 -16.65
CA LEU A 475 26.25 -22.58 -17.03
C LEU A 475 27.27 -22.38 -18.17
N GLU A 476 26.97 -21.50 -19.13
CA GLU A 476 27.88 -21.17 -20.24
C GLU A 476 29.21 -20.60 -19.75
N TYR A 477 29.22 -19.86 -18.62
CA TYR A 477 30.41 -19.23 -18.05
C TYR A 477 31.12 -20.05 -16.97
N GLN A 478 30.68 -21.28 -16.70
CA GLN A 478 31.40 -22.15 -15.77
C GLN A 478 32.75 -22.58 -16.34
N PRO A 479 33.84 -22.57 -15.54
CA PRO A 479 35.19 -22.75 -16.05
C PRO A 479 35.54 -24.19 -16.46
N LYS A 480 34.77 -25.18 -16.01
CA LYS A 480 34.97 -26.59 -16.36
C LYS A 480 34.13 -26.99 -17.56
N ARG A 481 34.61 -27.92 -18.37
CA ARG A 481 33.87 -28.44 -19.52
C ARG A 481 32.54 -29.09 -19.04
N LEU A 482 31.45 -28.42 -19.36
CA LEU A 482 30.10 -28.85 -18.99
C LEU A 482 29.76 -30.20 -19.67
N LYS A 483 29.37 -31.17 -18.86
CA LYS A 483 28.75 -32.40 -19.33
C LYS A 483 27.32 -32.45 -18.76
N MET A 484 26.34 -32.28 -19.59
CA MET A 484 24.94 -32.42 -19.25
C MET A 484 24.40 -33.74 -19.81
N THR A 485 23.53 -34.39 -19.08
CA THR A 485 22.71 -35.47 -19.62
C THR A 485 21.60 -34.89 -20.51
N MET A 486 21.08 -35.70 -21.43
CA MET A 486 19.93 -35.32 -22.26
C MET A 486 18.75 -34.84 -21.41
N LEU A 487 18.48 -35.50 -20.28
CA LEU A 487 17.34 -35.16 -19.41
C LEU A 487 17.54 -33.79 -18.72
N GLU A 488 18.72 -33.49 -18.21
CA GLU A 488 19.05 -32.19 -17.59
C GLU A 488 18.91 -31.05 -18.60
N ALA A 489 19.50 -31.18 -19.79
CA ALA A 489 19.37 -30.19 -20.84
C ALA A 489 17.92 -30.03 -21.32
N THR A 490 17.16 -31.11 -21.38
CA THR A 490 15.74 -31.09 -21.77
C THR A 490 14.87 -30.43 -20.73
N ALA A 491 15.13 -30.62 -19.43
CA ALA A 491 14.40 -29.98 -18.34
C ALA A 491 14.54 -28.44 -18.39
N LEU A 492 15.78 -27.94 -18.57
CA LEU A 492 16.03 -26.48 -18.75
C LEU A 492 15.31 -25.95 -19.99
N LEU A 493 15.38 -26.65 -21.13
CA LEU A 493 14.72 -26.25 -22.35
C LEU A 493 13.19 -26.25 -22.19
N ALA A 494 12.64 -27.21 -21.44
CA ALA A 494 11.20 -27.27 -21.15
C ALA A 494 10.73 -26.05 -20.32
N GLY A 495 11.53 -25.61 -19.33
CA GLY A 495 11.28 -24.37 -18.60
C GLY A 495 11.18 -23.17 -19.53
N ILE A 496 12.19 -22.96 -20.39
CA ILE A 496 12.17 -21.86 -21.39
C ILE A 496 10.93 -21.94 -22.29
N ILE A 497 10.57 -23.13 -22.78
CA ILE A 497 9.44 -23.31 -23.71
C ILE A 497 8.10 -23.03 -23.03
N VAL A 498 7.92 -23.41 -21.76
CA VAL A 498 6.69 -23.16 -21.00
C VAL A 498 6.49 -21.67 -20.81
N ASP A 499 7.47 -20.96 -20.29
CA ASP A 499 7.36 -19.53 -19.96
C ASP A 499 7.24 -18.63 -21.20
N THR A 500 7.88 -19.05 -22.29
CA THR A 500 7.77 -18.33 -23.56
C THR A 500 6.54 -18.71 -24.37
N LYS A 501 5.72 -19.66 -23.90
CA LYS A 501 4.64 -20.26 -24.69
C LYS A 501 5.12 -20.65 -26.09
N SER A 502 6.14 -21.51 -26.12
CA SER A 502 6.80 -21.98 -27.35
C SER A 502 7.40 -20.82 -28.17
N PHE A 503 8.16 -19.95 -27.52
CA PHE A 503 8.85 -18.80 -28.12
C PHE A 503 7.90 -17.72 -28.69
N THR A 504 6.66 -17.64 -28.20
CA THR A 504 5.70 -16.63 -28.63
C THR A 504 5.74 -15.37 -27.78
N PHE A 505 6.01 -15.51 -26.46
CA PHE A 505 5.98 -14.41 -25.50
C PHE A 505 7.36 -14.20 -24.86
N ARG A 506 7.68 -12.94 -24.53
CA ARG A 506 8.91 -12.53 -23.81
C ARG A 506 10.19 -13.17 -24.37
N THR A 507 10.25 -13.37 -25.67
CA THR A 507 11.38 -14.04 -26.32
C THR A 507 12.30 -13.01 -26.92
N GLY A 508 13.55 -13.01 -26.44
CA GLY A 508 14.62 -12.18 -26.97
C GLY A 508 15.72 -13.00 -27.66
N ALA A 509 16.76 -12.33 -28.14
CA ALA A 509 17.92 -13.02 -28.75
C ALA A 509 18.60 -13.97 -27.74
N ARG A 510 18.69 -13.57 -26.47
CA ARG A 510 19.26 -14.39 -25.37
C ARG A 510 18.50 -15.70 -25.18
N THR A 511 17.17 -15.67 -25.30
CA THR A 511 16.34 -16.86 -25.18
C THR A 511 16.68 -17.89 -26.25
N PHE A 512 16.87 -17.44 -27.50
CA PHE A 512 17.29 -18.32 -28.59
C PHE A 512 18.74 -18.81 -28.43
N ASP A 513 19.65 -17.97 -27.94
CA ASP A 513 21.02 -18.36 -27.60
C ASP A 513 21.03 -19.47 -26.54
N ALA A 514 20.26 -19.30 -25.45
CA ALA A 514 20.13 -20.31 -24.39
C ALA A 514 19.52 -21.61 -24.93
N ALA A 515 18.44 -21.54 -25.71
CA ALA A 515 17.82 -22.72 -26.33
C ALA A 515 18.79 -23.43 -27.27
N SER A 516 19.55 -22.70 -28.09
CA SER A 516 20.60 -23.24 -28.98
C SER A 516 21.71 -23.92 -28.18
N TYR A 517 22.17 -23.29 -27.08
CA TYR A 517 23.14 -23.85 -26.18
C TYR A 517 22.69 -25.20 -25.60
N LEU A 518 21.46 -25.24 -25.06
CA LEU A 518 20.87 -26.47 -24.50
C LEU A 518 20.73 -27.56 -25.59
N ARG A 519 20.30 -27.19 -26.79
CA ARG A 519 20.20 -28.13 -27.91
C ARG A 519 21.53 -28.74 -28.30
N SER A 520 22.60 -27.93 -28.28
CA SER A 520 23.97 -28.42 -28.53
C SER A 520 24.50 -29.37 -27.45
N HIS A 521 23.91 -29.28 -26.22
CA HIS A 521 24.20 -30.17 -25.10
C HIS A 521 23.25 -31.36 -24.98
N GLY A 522 22.46 -31.61 -26.03
CA GLY A 522 21.66 -32.82 -26.14
C GLY A 522 20.22 -32.71 -25.70
N ALA A 523 19.69 -31.49 -25.46
CA ALA A 523 18.27 -31.30 -25.16
C ALA A 523 17.40 -31.92 -26.27
N ASP A 524 16.38 -32.70 -25.88
CA ASP A 524 15.47 -33.38 -26.79
C ASP A 524 14.12 -32.65 -26.89
N THR A 525 13.88 -32.03 -28.03
CA THR A 525 12.64 -31.28 -28.29
C THR A 525 11.40 -32.17 -28.41
N VAL A 526 11.57 -33.46 -28.79
CA VAL A 526 10.47 -34.43 -28.82
C VAL A 526 10.06 -34.78 -27.39
N LEU A 527 11.03 -35.01 -26.51
CA LEU A 527 10.77 -35.22 -25.10
C LEU A 527 10.09 -33.99 -24.46
N VAL A 528 10.50 -32.77 -24.79
CA VAL A 528 9.80 -31.56 -24.34
C VAL A 528 8.32 -31.61 -24.74
N GLN A 529 8.03 -31.93 -26.00
CA GLN A 529 6.64 -32.06 -26.45
C GLN A 529 5.87 -33.15 -25.69
N GLU A 530 6.52 -34.27 -25.35
CA GLU A 530 5.90 -35.32 -24.54
C GLU A 530 5.58 -34.85 -23.12
N LEU A 531 6.48 -34.09 -22.49
CA LEU A 531 6.29 -33.53 -21.14
C LEU A 531 5.14 -32.53 -21.11
N LEU A 532 4.98 -31.75 -22.17
CA LEU A 532 3.97 -30.69 -22.29
C LEU A 532 2.63 -31.14 -22.87
N LYS A 533 2.45 -32.43 -23.20
CA LYS A 533 1.16 -32.93 -23.70
C LYS A 533 0.05 -32.63 -22.69
N GLU A 534 -1.05 -32.09 -23.19
CA GLU A 534 -2.25 -31.85 -22.39
C GLU A 534 -3.10 -33.14 -22.25
N ASP A 535 -3.87 -33.21 -21.19
CA ASP A 535 -4.88 -34.28 -21.02
C ASP A 535 -6.09 -33.97 -21.91
N MET A 536 -6.54 -34.99 -22.64
CA MET A 536 -7.71 -34.89 -23.51
C MET A 536 -8.96 -34.38 -22.76
N LYS A 537 -9.18 -34.78 -21.52
CA LYS A 537 -10.33 -34.33 -20.73
C LYS A 537 -10.21 -32.85 -20.40
N HIS A 538 -8.99 -32.37 -20.08
CA HIS A 538 -8.73 -30.96 -19.83
C HIS A 538 -8.91 -30.14 -21.09
N TYR A 539 -8.33 -30.57 -22.21
CA TYR A 539 -8.50 -29.92 -23.51
C TYR A 539 -9.97 -29.81 -23.93
N LEU A 540 -10.77 -30.85 -23.74
CA LEU A 540 -12.21 -30.83 -24.03
C LEU A 540 -12.96 -29.82 -23.15
N ARG A 541 -12.56 -29.62 -21.90
CA ARG A 541 -13.13 -28.57 -21.03
C ARG A 541 -12.77 -27.17 -21.51
N VAL A 542 -11.51 -26.94 -21.90
CA VAL A 542 -11.09 -25.66 -22.54
C VAL A 542 -11.89 -25.43 -23.81
N ALA A 543 -11.98 -26.41 -24.71
CA ALA A 543 -12.73 -26.31 -25.96
C ALA A 543 -14.22 -25.98 -25.71
N LYS A 544 -14.85 -26.61 -24.72
CA LYS A 544 -16.24 -26.32 -24.31
C LYS A 544 -16.39 -24.88 -23.81
N THR A 545 -15.40 -24.39 -23.07
CA THR A 545 -15.38 -23.01 -22.55
C THR A 545 -15.34 -21.98 -23.68
N ILE A 546 -14.50 -22.20 -24.69
CA ILE A 546 -14.31 -21.25 -25.78
C ILE A 546 -15.33 -21.41 -26.91
N GLN A 547 -16.11 -22.49 -26.93
CA GLN A 547 -17.11 -22.75 -27.97
C GLN A 547 -18.14 -21.62 -28.11
N ASN A 548 -18.48 -20.95 -26.99
CA ASN A 548 -19.44 -19.87 -26.93
C ASN A 548 -18.78 -18.48 -26.95
N ALA A 549 -17.51 -18.39 -27.39
CA ALA A 549 -16.81 -17.13 -27.49
C ALA A 549 -17.36 -16.29 -28.66
N TYR A 550 -17.36 -14.99 -28.47
CA TYR A 550 -17.72 -14.02 -29.51
C TYR A 550 -16.78 -12.81 -29.47
N ILE A 551 -16.66 -12.13 -30.60
CA ILE A 551 -15.91 -10.87 -30.65
C ILE A 551 -16.85 -9.73 -30.23
N TYR A 552 -16.51 -9.04 -29.18
CA TYR A 552 -17.29 -7.94 -28.65
C TYR A 552 -17.01 -6.63 -29.41
N LYS A 553 -15.81 -6.06 -29.27
CA LYS A 553 -15.36 -4.83 -29.94
C LYS A 553 -13.86 -4.89 -30.21
N ASN A 554 -13.38 -4.28 -31.29
CA ASN A 554 -11.96 -4.03 -31.58
C ASN A 554 -11.05 -5.28 -31.37
N GLY A 555 -11.50 -6.47 -31.75
CA GLY A 555 -10.73 -7.70 -31.59
C GLY A 555 -10.73 -8.25 -30.14
N ILE A 556 -11.57 -7.74 -29.24
CA ILE A 556 -11.72 -8.27 -27.88
C ILE A 556 -12.70 -9.44 -27.91
N ALA A 557 -12.22 -10.64 -27.58
CA ALA A 557 -13.04 -11.84 -27.46
C ALA A 557 -13.53 -12.03 -26.03
N ILE A 558 -14.80 -12.35 -25.87
CA ILE A 558 -15.40 -12.71 -24.56
C ILE A 558 -16.00 -14.13 -24.67
N ALA A 559 -15.70 -15.00 -23.72
CA ALA A 559 -16.34 -16.28 -23.53
C ALA A 559 -16.95 -16.37 -22.15
N LYS A 560 -18.18 -16.82 -22.04
CA LYS A 560 -18.82 -17.15 -20.77
C LYS A 560 -19.22 -18.60 -20.69
N VAL A 561 -19.01 -19.19 -19.54
CA VAL A 561 -19.45 -20.56 -19.27
C VAL A 561 -20.82 -20.53 -18.65
N VAL A 562 -21.79 -21.08 -19.37
CA VAL A 562 -23.16 -21.23 -18.91
C VAL A 562 -23.33 -22.62 -18.30
N GLY A 563 -23.89 -22.70 -17.10
CA GLY A 563 -24.15 -23.98 -16.41
C GLY A 563 -23.73 -23.93 -14.95
N ASP A 564 -23.90 -25.07 -14.24
CA ASP A 564 -23.61 -25.18 -12.80
C ASP A 564 -22.25 -25.83 -12.49
N GLU A 565 -21.45 -26.10 -13.51
CA GLU A 565 -20.10 -26.61 -13.34
C GLU A 565 -19.17 -25.54 -12.79
N TYR A 566 -18.29 -25.94 -11.85
CA TYR A 566 -17.25 -25.07 -11.32
C TYR A 566 -15.95 -25.24 -12.10
N TYR A 567 -15.29 -24.10 -12.33
CA TYR A 567 -14.04 -24.01 -13.08
C TYR A 567 -12.94 -23.45 -12.17
N ASP A 568 -11.79 -24.12 -12.14
CA ASP A 568 -10.63 -23.59 -11.43
C ASP A 568 -10.01 -22.42 -12.19
N GLN A 569 -9.19 -21.62 -11.50
CA GLN A 569 -8.58 -20.43 -12.07
C GLN A 569 -7.66 -20.75 -13.24
N VAL A 570 -6.98 -21.91 -13.19
CA VAL A 570 -6.04 -22.33 -14.22
C VAL A 570 -6.77 -22.60 -15.52
N LEU A 571 -7.89 -23.31 -15.46
CA LEU A 571 -8.71 -23.62 -16.65
C LEU A 571 -9.27 -22.34 -17.29
N ILE A 572 -9.75 -21.38 -16.47
CA ILE A 572 -10.27 -20.10 -16.97
C ILE A 572 -9.14 -19.32 -17.67
N ALA A 573 -7.95 -19.31 -17.08
CA ALA A 573 -6.78 -18.64 -17.62
C ALA A 573 -6.31 -19.28 -18.95
N GLN A 574 -6.21 -20.60 -19.00
CA GLN A 574 -5.83 -21.33 -20.22
C GLN A 574 -6.85 -21.18 -21.35
N SER A 575 -8.14 -21.09 -21.02
CA SER A 575 -9.18 -20.80 -22.00
C SER A 575 -9.01 -19.40 -22.60
N ALA A 576 -8.66 -18.41 -21.77
CA ALA A 576 -8.36 -17.06 -22.26
C ALA A 576 -7.09 -17.06 -23.14
N ASP A 577 -6.04 -17.78 -22.71
CA ASP A 577 -4.82 -17.94 -23.52
C ASP A 577 -5.12 -18.57 -24.89
N THR A 578 -5.96 -19.60 -24.92
CA THR A 578 -6.35 -20.28 -26.16
C THR A 578 -7.13 -19.34 -27.10
N LEU A 579 -8.07 -18.54 -26.57
CA LEU A 579 -8.79 -17.55 -27.36
C LEU A 579 -7.86 -16.51 -27.97
N LEU A 580 -6.82 -16.12 -27.26
CA LEU A 580 -5.85 -15.12 -27.73
C LEU A 580 -5.05 -15.63 -28.95
N THR A 581 -4.97 -16.93 -29.18
CA THR A 581 -4.32 -17.51 -30.36
C THR A 581 -5.17 -17.45 -31.64
N MET A 582 -6.44 -17.02 -31.54
CA MET A 582 -7.36 -16.99 -32.68
C MET A 582 -7.13 -15.73 -33.53
N THR A 583 -7.30 -15.90 -34.86
CA THR A 583 -7.14 -14.79 -35.80
C THR A 583 -8.10 -13.64 -35.47
N GLY A 584 -7.59 -12.42 -35.42
CA GLY A 584 -8.38 -11.22 -35.17
C GLY A 584 -8.68 -10.96 -33.69
N VAL A 585 -8.12 -11.75 -32.75
CA VAL A 585 -8.23 -11.52 -31.30
C VAL A 585 -7.00 -10.79 -30.82
N THR A 586 -7.18 -9.59 -30.25
CA THR A 586 -6.12 -8.77 -29.63
C THR A 586 -6.13 -8.87 -28.11
N ALA A 587 -7.30 -9.14 -27.53
CA ALA A 587 -7.48 -9.45 -26.11
C ALA A 587 -8.64 -10.45 -25.92
N SER A 588 -8.58 -11.22 -24.85
CA SER A 588 -9.57 -12.23 -24.53
C SER A 588 -9.96 -12.20 -23.06
N PHE A 589 -11.23 -12.42 -22.78
CA PHE A 589 -11.78 -12.53 -21.44
C PHE A 589 -12.64 -13.79 -21.31
N VAL A 590 -12.43 -14.55 -20.23
CA VAL A 590 -13.20 -15.75 -19.94
C VAL A 590 -13.84 -15.62 -18.57
N ILE A 591 -15.16 -15.84 -18.52
CA ILE A 591 -16.00 -15.71 -17.33
C ILE A 591 -16.56 -17.08 -16.96
N ALA A 592 -16.34 -17.53 -15.74
CA ALA A 592 -16.87 -18.81 -15.26
C ALA A 592 -17.14 -18.81 -13.75
N LYS A 593 -18.04 -19.72 -13.30
CA LYS A 593 -18.27 -19.99 -11.89
C LYS A 593 -17.06 -20.72 -11.28
N ARG A 594 -16.55 -20.21 -10.14
CA ARG A 594 -15.48 -20.84 -9.35
C ARG A 594 -16.01 -21.56 -8.10
N GLY A 595 -17.23 -21.27 -7.69
CA GLY A 595 -17.92 -21.81 -6.53
C GLY A 595 -19.33 -21.23 -6.45
N GLU A 596 -20.09 -21.62 -5.43
CA GLU A 596 -21.50 -21.21 -5.28
C GLU A 596 -21.72 -19.70 -5.37
N ASN A 597 -20.80 -18.90 -4.78
CA ASN A 597 -20.94 -17.44 -4.70
C ASN A 597 -19.80 -16.68 -5.38
N PHE A 598 -19.01 -17.32 -6.24
CA PHE A 598 -17.83 -16.73 -6.82
C PHE A 598 -17.79 -16.88 -8.33
N ILE A 599 -17.66 -15.77 -9.03
CA ILE A 599 -17.39 -15.69 -10.47
C ILE A 599 -15.94 -15.27 -10.67
N GLY A 600 -15.18 -16.03 -11.44
CA GLY A 600 -13.83 -15.70 -11.86
C GLY A 600 -13.82 -15.15 -13.28
N ILE A 601 -12.99 -14.12 -13.52
CA ILE A 601 -12.70 -13.60 -14.86
C ILE A 601 -11.19 -13.61 -15.04
N SER A 602 -10.71 -14.18 -16.16
CA SER A 602 -9.33 -14.04 -16.62
C SER A 602 -9.28 -13.24 -17.91
N GLY A 603 -8.39 -12.25 -17.94
CA GLY A 603 -8.09 -11.43 -19.11
C GLY A 603 -6.68 -11.69 -19.64
N ARG A 604 -6.53 -11.73 -20.96
CA ARG A 604 -5.26 -11.87 -21.66
C ARG A 604 -5.19 -10.87 -22.82
N SER A 605 -3.99 -10.43 -23.14
CA SER A 605 -3.76 -9.48 -24.25
C SER A 605 -2.39 -9.68 -24.88
N LEU A 606 -2.26 -9.31 -26.14
CA LEU A 606 -0.97 -9.22 -26.83
C LEU A 606 -0.20 -7.90 -26.53
N GLY A 607 -0.75 -7.03 -25.68
CA GLY A 607 -0.14 -5.78 -25.24
C GLY A 607 -0.83 -4.51 -25.75
N GLU A 608 -1.68 -4.59 -26.77
CA GLU A 608 -2.46 -3.45 -27.27
C GLU A 608 -3.57 -3.02 -26.30
N VAL A 609 -4.19 -3.99 -25.63
CA VAL A 609 -5.21 -3.77 -24.61
C VAL A 609 -4.60 -3.99 -23.22
N ASN A 610 -4.67 -3.00 -22.34
CA ASN A 610 -4.22 -3.15 -20.97
C ASN A 610 -5.27 -3.85 -20.11
N VAL A 611 -5.18 -5.19 -20.03
CA VAL A 611 -6.13 -6.00 -19.23
C VAL A 611 -5.99 -5.78 -17.73
N GLN A 612 -4.86 -5.28 -17.25
CA GLN A 612 -4.67 -4.93 -15.84
C GLN A 612 -5.65 -3.84 -15.41
N LEU A 613 -5.71 -2.73 -16.14
CA LEU A 613 -6.60 -1.61 -15.85
C LEU A 613 -8.08 -2.04 -15.84
N ILE A 614 -8.46 -2.90 -16.81
CA ILE A 614 -9.82 -3.42 -16.88
C ILE A 614 -10.14 -4.26 -15.65
N MET A 615 -9.22 -5.14 -15.21
CA MET A 615 -9.44 -5.99 -14.04
C MET A 615 -9.37 -5.23 -12.72
N GLU A 616 -8.53 -4.22 -12.58
CA GLU A 616 -8.47 -3.35 -11.39
C GLU A 616 -9.79 -2.60 -11.19
N ASN A 617 -10.42 -2.13 -12.25
CA ASN A 617 -11.75 -1.52 -12.17
C ASN A 617 -12.88 -2.51 -11.81
N LEU A 618 -12.61 -3.81 -11.95
CA LEU A 618 -13.50 -4.88 -11.50
C LEU A 618 -13.09 -5.44 -10.12
N GLY A 619 -12.18 -4.76 -9.41
CA GLY A 619 -11.71 -5.18 -8.08
C GLY A 619 -10.68 -6.32 -8.11
N GLY A 620 -10.06 -6.56 -9.24
CA GLY A 620 -8.99 -7.55 -9.43
C GLY A 620 -7.62 -6.90 -9.60
N GLY A 621 -6.72 -7.59 -10.32
CA GLY A 621 -5.38 -7.08 -10.62
C GLY A 621 -4.62 -8.00 -11.56
N GLY A 622 -3.36 -7.66 -11.81
CA GLY A 622 -2.48 -8.44 -12.68
C GLY A 622 -1.42 -7.57 -13.35
N HIS A 623 -1.15 -7.88 -14.60
CA HIS A 623 -0.18 -7.16 -15.45
C HIS A 623 -0.84 -6.73 -16.76
N LEU A 624 -0.14 -5.88 -17.53
CA LEU A 624 -0.58 -5.37 -18.82
C LEU A 624 -1.24 -6.44 -19.72
N THR A 625 -0.63 -7.62 -19.81
CA THR A 625 -1.03 -8.72 -20.69
C THR A 625 -1.83 -9.82 -20.02
N ASN A 626 -1.75 -9.94 -18.71
CA ASN A 626 -2.37 -11.03 -17.94
C ASN A 626 -2.96 -10.47 -16.64
N ALA A 627 -4.28 -10.54 -16.50
CA ALA A 627 -4.94 -10.07 -15.29
C ALA A 627 -6.17 -10.92 -14.96
N ALA A 628 -6.62 -10.86 -13.72
CA ALA A 628 -7.79 -11.62 -13.27
C ALA A 628 -8.56 -10.87 -12.19
N THR A 629 -9.84 -11.20 -12.03
CA THR A 629 -10.66 -10.76 -10.92
C THR A 629 -11.56 -11.88 -10.42
N GLN A 630 -12.03 -11.72 -9.19
CA GLN A 630 -13.01 -12.61 -8.58
C GLN A 630 -14.12 -11.78 -7.95
N MET A 631 -15.34 -11.98 -8.42
CA MET A 631 -16.53 -11.28 -7.96
C MET A 631 -17.38 -12.16 -7.06
N LYS A 632 -17.97 -11.58 -6.02
CA LYS A 632 -18.83 -12.29 -5.06
C LYS A 632 -20.29 -11.95 -5.27
N ASN A 633 -21.17 -12.94 -5.06
CA ASN A 633 -22.61 -12.76 -5.03
C ASN A 633 -23.20 -12.13 -6.30
N ILE A 634 -22.68 -12.51 -7.47
CA ILE A 634 -23.21 -12.09 -8.78
C ILE A 634 -23.36 -13.29 -9.69
N THR A 635 -24.18 -13.13 -10.72
CA THR A 635 -24.34 -14.14 -11.78
C THR A 635 -23.28 -13.96 -12.87
N VAL A 636 -23.13 -14.99 -13.74
CA VAL A 636 -22.23 -14.92 -14.91
C VAL A 636 -22.64 -13.80 -15.87
N ASP A 637 -23.94 -13.61 -16.07
CA ASP A 637 -24.47 -12.57 -16.94
C ASP A 637 -24.21 -11.16 -16.37
N GLU A 638 -24.44 -10.95 -15.08
CA GLU A 638 -24.10 -9.67 -14.42
C GLU A 638 -22.58 -9.38 -14.44
N ALA A 639 -21.75 -10.42 -14.36
CA ALA A 639 -20.31 -10.26 -14.48
C ALA A 639 -19.89 -9.88 -15.91
N GLU A 640 -20.56 -10.44 -16.92
CA GLU A 640 -20.37 -10.08 -18.33
C GLU A 640 -20.78 -8.62 -18.58
N ASP A 641 -21.96 -8.18 -18.12
CA ASP A 641 -22.43 -6.81 -18.28
C ASP A 641 -21.44 -5.79 -17.65
N LYS A 642 -20.94 -6.10 -16.45
CA LYS A 642 -19.92 -5.25 -15.80
C LYS A 642 -18.63 -5.22 -16.58
N LEU A 643 -18.15 -6.37 -17.07
CA LEU A 643 -16.95 -6.44 -17.89
C LEU A 643 -17.10 -5.62 -19.18
N GLN A 644 -18.22 -5.75 -19.88
CA GLN A 644 -18.52 -4.99 -21.09
C GLN A 644 -18.55 -3.48 -20.82
N PHE A 645 -19.18 -3.06 -19.72
CA PHE A 645 -19.21 -1.65 -19.30
C PHE A 645 -17.80 -1.09 -19.08
N VAL A 646 -16.95 -1.83 -18.36
CA VAL A 646 -15.57 -1.41 -18.11
C VAL A 646 -14.72 -1.41 -19.38
N ILE A 647 -14.92 -2.39 -20.28
CA ILE A 647 -14.25 -2.39 -21.61
C ILE A 647 -14.68 -1.16 -22.43
N ASP A 648 -15.95 -0.81 -22.42
CA ASP A 648 -16.46 0.34 -23.14
C ASP A 648 -15.88 1.65 -22.62
N ASP A 649 -15.82 1.83 -21.31
CA ASP A 649 -15.19 2.98 -20.66
C ASP A 649 -13.69 3.06 -20.97
N TYR A 650 -12.99 1.93 -20.93
CA TYR A 650 -11.58 1.83 -21.34
C TYR A 650 -11.36 2.26 -22.80
N LEU A 651 -12.19 1.77 -23.75
CA LEU A 651 -12.07 2.09 -25.16
C LEU A 651 -12.42 3.54 -25.48
N GLN A 652 -13.27 4.19 -24.67
CA GLN A 652 -13.61 5.62 -24.79
C GLN A 652 -12.57 6.54 -24.10
N GLY A 653 -11.54 5.98 -23.46
CA GLY A 653 -10.51 6.75 -22.75
C GLY A 653 -10.94 7.25 -21.38
N GLY A 654 -12.04 6.74 -20.82
CA GLY A 654 -12.51 7.04 -19.46
C GLY A 654 -11.62 6.41 -18.37
N ILE A 655 -11.09 5.23 -18.64
CA ILE A 655 -10.11 4.56 -17.77
C ILE A 655 -8.70 4.92 -18.28
N GLN A 656 -8.07 5.89 -17.65
CA GLN A 656 -6.66 6.22 -17.89
C GLN A 656 -5.80 5.70 -16.76
N SER A 657 -4.62 5.15 -17.09
CA SER A 657 -3.62 4.60 -16.15
C SER A 657 -3.08 5.64 -15.16
#